data_dc58258aead9d33d2dab8ff3e3231591
#
_entry.id   dc58258aead9d33d2dab8ff3e3231591
#
_cell.length_a   1.000
_cell.length_b   1.000
_cell.length_c   1.000
_cell.angle_alpha   90.00
_cell.angle_beta   90.00
_cell.angle_gamma   90.00
#
_symmetry.space_group_name_H-M   'P 1'
#
loop_
_entity.id
_entity.type
_entity.pdbx_description
1 polymer ?
#
loop_
_entity_poly.entity_id
_entity_poly.type
_entity_poly.pdbx_seq_one_letter_code
_entity_poly.pdbx_strand_id
1 'polypeptide(L)'
;MSETKSQPTGKAPLGKRLVDQGLINEEQLEKALAYQKEHDVLLGEALQILGFLSQGQLAAFFNRDQSAPLGEILIREGLLNRQKLNEALAYQRVHGGRLGAICVEMGFLTSEQLDAVLSGNKKQKLLLGDELIRRNLITKEQLDMALELQKRSGGLLGDILITQKSVKEEDLYKVLAELMQMGRFGSARLNEDVTVLPYDMALRFKAVIVDEADSYVLVASEKQLKPEEKKEIEAFVGRHVEQVLASSSEYFSCFESAYRSRESHESVFGLMESQPENSAIVTFTTSQIVFMLVLLLVAGIIGFTFNREKMMLILMVLSQSLYLLMAFAKFFIVMMGTKKGGQLRFSEEEIAAIDERELPIYTILIPVYKEKEVIHHLLNRIEAMDYPRHKLDVRILLEEDDKETIETVREMNLPNYFVPVVVPYSMPKTKPKACNYGLIGSKGDLVVIYDAEDRPEPDQLKKAYLAFKTLPEEYVCVQAKLNYFNSAENWLTKLFTQEYSMWFELLLVGIMKINIPIPLGGTSNHFKTSFLKVVGGWDPFNVTEDADLGIRLYKHNCRTAVIDSRTWEEANCNLKNWIRQRSRWIKGYMQTFFVHMRHPIQFVRQIGLKGLAGYMAMIFGTPFLPLINPIFWLLLLVWVVITPQWIETLFPGFLYYIASTQLIIGNFMFVYMNLVGSYFVIRDCTAKKQDHFSYSMIRYAILTPLYWVFMSIAAYKALFQLVSKPFYWEKTVHGLSTGEPAKSGGTS
;
A
#
# COMPACT_ATOMS: atom_id res chain seq x y z
N MET A 1 -46.85 -3.39 23.55
CA MET A 1 -47.87 -4.12 22.78
C MET A 1 -48.11 -3.33 21.49
N SER A 2 -47.52 -3.79 20.41
CA SER A 2 -48.01 -3.69 19.02
C SER A 2 -46.98 -4.43 18.17
N GLU A 3 -47.40 -5.60 17.71
CA GLU A 3 -46.65 -6.48 16.82
C GLU A 3 -46.50 -5.81 15.46
N THR A 4 -45.27 -5.58 15.03
CA THR A 4 -44.93 -5.25 13.64
C THR A 4 -44.78 -6.55 12.88
N LYS A 5 -45.79 -6.91 12.12
CA LYS A 5 -45.75 -7.99 11.12
C LYS A 5 -44.66 -7.66 10.07
N SER A 6 -43.69 -8.52 9.96
CA SER A 6 -42.74 -8.58 8.85
C SER A 6 -43.48 -8.82 7.52
N GLN A 7 -43.38 -7.87 6.58
CA GLN A 7 -43.86 -8.08 5.20
C GLN A 7 -42.93 -9.04 4.48
N PRO A 8 -43.46 -10.02 3.71
CA PRO A 8 -42.64 -10.85 2.84
C PRO A 8 -42.19 -10.03 1.63
N THR A 9 -40.91 -10.13 1.25
CA THR A 9 -40.33 -9.60 0.01
C THR A 9 -40.94 -10.27 -1.20
N GLY A 10 -42.08 -9.77 -1.67
CA GLY A 10 -42.82 -10.23 -2.84
C GLY A 10 -42.75 -9.22 -3.97
N LYS A 11 -42.43 -9.70 -5.18
CA LYS A 11 -42.52 -8.93 -6.42
C LYS A 11 -43.87 -8.27 -6.57
N ALA A 12 -43.94 -7.11 -7.25
CA ALA A 12 -45.19 -6.37 -7.47
C ALA A 12 -46.29 -7.26 -8.10
N PRO A 13 -47.57 -7.09 -7.69
CA PRO A 13 -48.72 -7.87 -8.22
C PRO A 13 -48.79 -7.79 -9.75
N LEU A 14 -49.29 -8.87 -10.41
CA LEU A 14 -49.41 -8.98 -11.85
C LEU A 14 -50.00 -7.74 -12.52
N GLY A 15 -51.09 -7.20 -11.96
CA GLY A 15 -51.75 -6.01 -12.46
C GLY A 15 -50.82 -4.79 -12.52
N LYS A 16 -50.06 -4.53 -11.46
CA LYS A 16 -49.12 -3.43 -11.42
C LYS A 16 -47.99 -3.58 -12.45
N ARG A 17 -47.50 -4.78 -12.65
CA ARG A 17 -46.46 -5.08 -13.63
C ARG A 17 -46.94 -4.89 -15.07
N LEU A 18 -48.19 -5.18 -15.37
CA LEU A 18 -48.81 -4.92 -16.67
C LEU A 18 -48.97 -3.42 -16.96
N VAL A 19 -49.28 -2.63 -15.90
CA VAL A 19 -49.33 -1.17 -15.98
C VAL A 19 -47.92 -0.58 -16.14
N ASP A 20 -46.93 -1.03 -15.35
CA ASP A 20 -45.55 -0.56 -15.42
C ASP A 20 -44.90 -0.82 -16.81
N GLN A 21 -45.36 -1.87 -17.54
CA GLN A 21 -44.91 -2.16 -18.89
C GLN A 21 -45.77 -1.49 -19.97
N GLY A 22 -46.73 -0.68 -19.60
CA GLY A 22 -47.60 0.06 -20.52
C GLY A 22 -48.57 -0.81 -21.34
N LEU A 23 -48.81 -2.05 -20.93
CA LEU A 23 -49.71 -2.96 -21.60
C LEU A 23 -51.19 -2.70 -21.29
N ILE A 24 -51.46 -2.13 -20.12
CA ILE A 24 -52.77 -1.64 -19.65
C ILE A 24 -52.56 -0.37 -18.83
N ASN A 25 -53.61 0.46 -18.72
CA ASN A 25 -53.60 1.61 -17.81
C ASN A 25 -54.26 1.28 -16.44
N GLU A 26 -54.16 2.19 -15.45
CA GLU A 26 -54.74 1.99 -14.12
C GLU A 26 -56.30 1.78 -14.13
N GLU A 27 -56.99 2.51 -15.00
CA GLU A 27 -58.43 2.41 -15.16
C GLU A 27 -58.86 1.03 -15.70
N GLN A 28 -58.09 0.50 -16.66
CA GLN A 28 -58.30 -0.85 -17.21
C GLN A 28 -58.01 -1.93 -16.18
N LEU A 29 -57.02 -1.72 -15.34
CA LEU A 29 -56.68 -2.61 -14.22
C LEU A 29 -57.83 -2.64 -13.20
N GLU A 30 -58.37 -1.48 -12.79
CA GLU A 30 -59.49 -1.40 -11.84
C GLU A 30 -60.71 -2.12 -12.39
N LYS A 31 -61.10 -1.91 -13.65
CA LYS A 31 -62.21 -2.59 -14.30
C LYS A 31 -62.01 -4.10 -14.35
N ALA A 32 -60.77 -4.55 -14.64
CA ALA A 32 -60.49 -5.98 -14.68
C ALA A 32 -60.49 -6.61 -13.31
N LEU A 33 -60.02 -5.91 -12.25
CA LEU A 33 -60.09 -6.38 -10.87
C LEU A 33 -61.53 -6.44 -10.34
N ALA A 34 -62.41 -5.48 -10.72
CA ALA A 34 -63.82 -5.51 -10.38
C ALA A 34 -64.51 -6.71 -11.07
N TYR A 35 -64.27 -6.93 -12.36
CA TYR A 35 -64.80 -8.06 -13.11
C TYR A 35 -64.31 -9.40 -12.56
N GLN A 36 -63.02 -9.50 -12.20
CA GLN A 36 -62.43 -10.67 -11.55
C GLN A 36 -63.15 -11.03 -10.25
N LYS A 37 -63.47 -10.00 -9.44
CA LYS A 37 -64.12 -10.18 -8.13
C LYS A 37 -65.58 -10.61 -8.29
N GLU A 38 -66.29 -10.16 -9.35
CA GLU A 38 -67.70 -10.45 -9.59
C GLU A 38 -67.92 -11.83 -10.24
N HIS A 39 -66.97 -12.24 -11.14
CA HIS A 39 -67.13 -13.45 -11.96
C HIS A 39 -66.18 -14.59 -11.53
N ASP A 40 -65.36 -14.41 -10.50
CA ASP A 40 -64.38 -15.38 -9.98
C ASP A 40 -63.41 -15.96 -11.05
N VAL A 41 -62.95 -15.11 -11.95
CA VAL A 41 -61.99 -15.45 -13.03
C VAL A 41 -60.56 -14.92 -12.68
N LEU A 42 -59.54 -15.42 -13.36
CA LEU A 42 -58.18 -14.90 -13.21
C LEU A 42 -58.05 -13.51 -13.84
N LEU A 43 -57.18 -12.62 -13.26
CA LEU A 43 -56.96 -11.25 -13.76
C LEU A 43 -56.57 -11.22 -15.24
N GLY A 44 -55.76 -12.17 -15.68
CA GLY A 44 -55.40 -12.30 -17.10
C GLY A 44 -56.61 -12.65 -18.01
N GLU A 45 -57.54 -13.48 -17.54
CA GLU A 45 -58.78 -13.82 -18.23
C GLU A 45 -59.77 -12.65 -18.24
N ALA A 46 -59.91 -11.94 -17.10
CA ALA A 46 -60.71 -10.73 -17.04
C ALA A 46 -60.23 -9.67 -18.04
N LEU A 47 -58.93 -9.47 -18.18
CA LEU A 47 -58.33 -8.54 -19.13
C LEU A 47 -58.58 -8.95 -20.60
N GLN A 48 -58.61 -10.26 -20.89
CA GLN A 48 -58.93 -10.78 -22.23
C GLN A 48 -60.42 -10.66 -22.51
N ILE A 49 -61.33 -11.04 -21.58
CA ILE A 49 -62.77 -10.95 -21.75
C ILE A 49 -63.23 -9.49 -21.96
N LEU A 50 -62.61 -8.56 -21.20
CA LEU A 50 -62.88 -7.13 -21.32
C LEU A 50 -62.18 -6.49 -22.57
N GLY A 51 -61.41 -7.27 -23.35
CA GLY A 51 -60.75 -6.81 -24.57
C GLY A 51 -59.56 -5.87 -24.33
N PHE A 52 -59.06 -5.78 -23.11
CA PHE A 52 -57.92 -4.90 -22.80
C PHE A 52 -56.57 -5.48 -23.20
N LEU A 53 -56.48 -6.84 -23.25
CA LEU A 53 -55.28 -7.54 -23.73
C LEU A 53 -55.70 -8.70 -24.64
N SER A 54 -54.99 -8.90 -25.76
CA SER A 54 -55.14 -10.09 -26.58
C SER A 54 -54.42 -11.30 -25.92
N GLN A 55 -54.82 -12.50 -26.32
CA GLN A 55 -54.14 -13.73 -25.89
C GLN A 55 -52.67 -13.73 -26.26
N GLY A 56 -52.32 -13.18 -27.44
CA GLY A 56 -50.96 -13.07 -27.92
C GLY A 56 -50.13 -12.09 -27.08
N GLN A 57 -50.69 -10.95 -26.67
CA GLN A 57 -50.00 -9.96 -25.82
C GLN A 57 -49.75 -10.49 -24.42
N LEU A 58 -50.74 -11.20 -23.83
CA LEU A 58 -50.57 -11.81 -22.55
C LEU A 58 -49.55 -12.94 -22.56
N ALA A 59 -49.56 -13.76 -23.60
CA ALA A 59 -48.55 -14.80 -23.84
C ALA A 59 -47.14 -14.21 -24.04
N ALA A 60 -47.01 -13.12 -24.80
CA ALA A 60 -45.74 -12.43 -25.02
C ALA A 60 -45.21 -11.81 -23.70
N PHE A 61 -46.07 -11.25 -22.87
CA PHE A 61 -45.73 -10.75 -21.55
C PHE A 61 -45.15 -11.86 -20.65
N PHE A 62 -45.85 -13.01 -20.56
CA PHE A 62 -45.39 -14.15 -19.74
C PHE A 62 -44.11 -14.81 -20.33
N ASN A 63 -43.93 -14.77 -21.66
CA ASN A 63 -42.68 -15.28 -22.27
C ASN A 63 -41.45 -14.39 -22.01
N ARG A 64 -41.66 -13.08 -21.85
CA ARG A 64 -40.62 -12.13 -21.47
C ARG A 64 -40.39 -12.10 -19.95
N ASP A 65 -41.43 -12.38 -19.15
CA ASP A 65 -41.36 -12.38 -17.71
C ASP A 65 -40.95 -13.75 -17.19
N GLN A 66 -39.70 -13.87 -16.73
CA GLN A 66 -39.11 -15.09 -16.14
C GLN A 66 -39.80 -15.56 -14.84
N SER A 67 -40.87 -14.90 -14.42
CA SER A 67 -41.65 -15.18 -13.21
C SER A 67 -43.09 -15.66 -13.48
N ALA A 68 -43.32 -16.35 -14.61
CA ALA A 68 -44.61 -16.94 -14.90
C ALA A 68 -45.08 -17.85 -13.72
N PRO A 69 -46.37 -17.80 -13.32
CA PRO A 69 -46.90 -18.70 -12.29
C PRO A 69 -46.68 -20.16 -12.68
N LEU A 70 -46.43 -21.03 -11.70
CA LEU A 70 -46.18 -22.47 -11.93
C LEU A 70 -47.26 -23.14 -12.82
N GLY A 71 -48.53 -22.78 -12.62
CA GLY A 71 -49.61 -23.31 -13.46
C GLY A 71 -49.47 -23.00 -14.95
N GLU A 72 -49.07 -21.80 -15.33
CA GLU A 72 -48.84 -21.41 -16.74
C GLU A 72 -47.58 -22.11 -17.32
N ILE A 73 -46.61 -22.35 -16.49
CA ILE A 73 -45.41 -23.12 -16.92
C ILE A 73 -45.79 -24.56 -17.21
N LEU A 74 -46.57 -25.19 -16.36
CA LEU A 74 -47.04 -26.57 -16.52
C LEU A 74 -47.90 -26.75 -17.76
N ILE A 75 -48.73 -25.73 -18.14
CA ILE A 75 -49.48 -25.72 -19.39
C ILE A 75 -48.55 -25.60 -20.58
N ARG A 76 -47.57 -24.69 -20.52
CA ARG A 76 -46.61 -24.46 -21.60
C ARG A 76 -45.75 -25.68 -21.89
N GLU A 77 -45.34 -26.40 -20.86
CA GLU A 77 -44.60 -27.67 -20.99
C GLU A 77 -45.48 -28.86 -21.39
N GLY A 78 -46.79 -28.63 -21.63
CA GLY A 78 -47.73 -29.68 -22.03
C GLY A 78 -48.06 -30.71 -20.98
N LEU A 79 -47.71 -30.46 -19.71
CA LEU A 79 -47.90 -31.37 -18.57
C LEU A 79 -49.28 -31.25 -17.95
N LEU A 80 -49.92 -30.08 -18.11
CA LEU A 80 -51.30 -29.83 -17.67
C LEU A 80 -52.09 -29.16 -18.79
N ASN A 81 -53.40 -29.47 -18.82
CA ASN A 81 -54.33 -28.66 -19.62
C ASN A 81 -55.03 -27.64 -18.68
N ARG A 82 -55.71 -26.66 -19.28
CA ARG A 82 -56.39 -25.57 -18.58
C ARG A 82 -57.46 -26.05 -17.61
N GLN A 83 -58.17 -27.13 -17.98
CA GLN A 83 -59.21 -27.71 -17.15
C GLN A 83 -58.62 -28.30 -15.87
N LYS A 84 -57.58 -29.13 -15.96
CA LYS A 84 -56.91 -29.72 -14.79
C LYS A 84 -56.26 -28.66 -13.88
N LEU A 85 -55.72 -27.56 -14.48
CA LEU A 85 -55.19 -26.44 -13.69
C LEU A 85 -56.29 -25.76 -12.88
N ASN A 86 -57.47 -25.53 -13.49
CA ASN A 86 -58.60 -24.91 -12.81
C ASN A 86 -59.14 -25.80 -11.68
N GLU A 87 -59.19 -27.13 -11.89
CA GLU A 87 -59.53 -28.09 -10.84
C GLU A 87 -58.56 -28.06 -9.66
N ALA A 88 -57.25 -28.02 -9.95
CA ALA A 88 -56.23 -27.92 -8.90
C ALA A 88 -56.26 -26.57 -8.15
N LEU A 89 -56.51 -25.46 -8.85
CA LEU A 89 -56.70 -24.16 -8.23
C LEU A 89 -57.97 -24.06 -7.39
N ALA A 90 -59.10 -24.69 -7.82
CA ALA A 90 -60.32 -24.78 -7.03
C ALA A 90 -60.10 -25.60 -5.73
N TYR A 91 -59.37 -26.71 -5.84
CA TYR A 91 -58.99 -27.51 -4.66
C TYR A 91 -58.09 -26.72 -3.71
N GLN A 92 -57.11 -25.97 -4.27
CA GLN A 92 -56.22 -25.11 -3.49
C GLN A 92 -56.96 -24.02 -2.69
N ARG A 93 -58.02 -23.44 -3.25
CA ARG A 93 -58.85 -22.42 -2.58
C ARG A 93 -59.59 -22.98 -1.34
N VAL A 94 -59.95 -24.24 -1.41
CA VAL A 94 -60.73 -24.89 -0.31
C VAL A 94 -59.82 -25.47 0.77
N HIS A 95 -58.71 -26.12 0.36
CA HIS A 95 -57.88 -26.92 1.26
C HIS A 95 -56.55 -26.28 1.56
N GLY A 96 -56.16 -25.18 0.89
CA GLY A 96 -54.83 -24.58 1.00
C GLY A 96 -53.74 -25.46 0.35
N GLY A 97 -52.50 -25.12 0.54
CA GLY A 97 -51.34 -25.90 0.06
C GLY A 97 -50.65 -25.32 -1.15
N ARG A 98 -49.59 -25.96 -1.62
CA ARG A 98 -48.81 -25.53 -2.80
C ARG A 98 -49.37 -26.18 -4.05
N LEU A 99 -49.63 -25.39 -5.11
CA LEU A 99 -50.23 -25.85 -6.36
C LEU A 99 -49.51 -27.08 -6.96
N GLY A 100 -48.16 -27.10 -6.95
CA GLY A 100 -47.41 -28.25 -7.46
C GLY A 100 -47.68 -29.55 -6.67
N ALA A 101 -47.73 -29.47 -5.33
CA ALA A 101 -48.03 -30.62 -4.49
C ALA A 101 -49.46 -31.11 -4.70
N ILE A 102 -50.42 -30.19 -4.85
CA ILE A 102 -51.82 -30.52 -5.14
C ILE A 102 -51.96 -31.22 -6.50
N CYS A 103 -51.26 -30.76 -7.53
CA CYS A 103 -51.26 -31.41 -8.82
C CYS A 103 -50.70 -32.84 -8.79
N VAL A 104 -49.74 -33.14 -7.90
CA VAL A 104 -49.22 -34.49 -7.67
C VAL A 104 -50.25 -35.32 -6.87
N GLU A 105 -50.86 -34.78 -5.84
CA GLU A 105 -51.87 -35.43 -5.01
C GLU A 105 -53.13 -35.80 -5.82
N MET A 106 -53.53 -34.92 -6.73
CA MET A 106 -54.67 -35.17 -7.66
C MET A 106 -54.31 -36.10 -8.84
N GLY A 107 -53.08 -36.58 -8.91
CA GLY A 107 -52.62 -37.47 -9.97
C GLY A 107 -52.48 -36.79 -11.35
N PHE A 108 -52.39 -35.46 -11.39
CA PHE A 108 -52.25 -34.71 -12.64
C PHE A 108 -50.79 -34.66 -13.12
N LEU A 109 -49.84 -34.82 -12.18
CA LEU A 109 -48.38 -34.85 -12.39
C LEU A 109 -47.74 -35.94 -11.54
N THR A 110 -46.63 -36.48 -11.97
CA THR A 110 -45.72 -37.24 -11.11
C THR A 110 -44.80 -36.30 -10.34
N SER A 111 -44.28 -36.75 -9.19
CA SER A 111 -43.26 -35.96 -8.45
C SER A 111 -42.05 -35.68 -9.32
N GLU A 112 -41.61 -36.63 -10.14
CA GLU A 112 -40.48 -36.47 -11.04
C GLU A 112 -40.72 -35.39 -12.13
N GLN A 113 -41.99 -35.33 -12.66
CA GLN A 113 -42.37 -34.29 -13.62
C GLN A 113 -42.42 -32.91 -12.97
N LEU A 114 -42.89 -32.80 -11.75
CA LEU A 114 -42.89 -31.55 -10.96
C LEU A 114 -41.46 -31.09 -10.65
N ASP A 115 -40.61 -32.00 -10.21
CA ASP A 115 -39.22 -31.71 -9.90
C ASP A 115 -38.43 -31.31 -11.15
N ALA A 116 -38.71 -31.93 -12.30
CA ALA A 116 -38.10 -31.54 -13.59
C ALA A 116 -38.50 -30.12 -13.99
N VAL A 117 -39.76 -29.71 -13.77
CA VAL A 117 -40.23 -28.36 -14.09
C VAL A 117 -39.69 -27.34 -13.08
N LEU A 118 -39.64 -27.68 -11.80
CA LEU A 118 -39.10 -26.81 -10.76
C LEU A 118 -37.57 -26.66 -10.88
N SER A 119 -36.86 -27.71 -11.29
CA SER A 119 -35.42 -27.67 -11.57
C SER A 119 -35.10 -27.03 -12.92
N GLY A 120 -35.94 -27.20 -13.93
CA GLY A 120 -35.82 -26.54 -15.24
C GLY A 120 -36.12 -25.04 -15.17
N ASN A 121 -36.94 -24.58 -14.23
CA ASN A 121 -37.18 -23.13 -13.98
C ASN A 121 -36.18 -22.50 -13.01
N LYS A 122 -35.40 -23.23 -12.26
CA LYS A 122 -34.08 -22.82 -11.88
C LYS A 122 -33.26 -22.90 -13.17
N LYS A 123 -33.17 -21.81 -13.95
CA LYS A 123 -31.94 -21.57 -14.72
C LYS A 123 -30.85 -21.87 -13.67
N GLN A 124 -30.20 -23.02 -13.77
CA GLN A 124 -28.97 -23.27 -13.06
C GLN A 124 -28.18 -22.00 -13.24
N LYS A 125 -28.01 -21.23 -12.19
CA LYS A 125 -26.97 -20.21 -12.17
C LYS A 125 -25.73 -21.04 -12.39
N LEU A 126 -25.32 -21.20 -13.66
CA LEU A 126 -24.13 -21.93 -14.04
C LEU A 126 -23.03 -21.34 -13.18
N LEU A 127 -22.61 -22.09 -12.18
CA LEU A 127 -21.52 -21.65 -11.33
C LEU A 127 -20.28 -21.62 -12.21
N LEU A 128 -19.49 -20.59 -12.07
CA LEU A 128 -18.26 -20.41 -12.87
C LEU A 128 -17.42 -21.70 -12.92
N GLY A 129 -17.26 -22.37 -11.75
CA GLY A 129 -16.49 -23.61 -11.65
C GLY A 129 -17.02 -24.75 -12.54
N ASP A 130 -18.35 -24.95 -12.55
CA ASP A 130 -18.99 -25.99 -13.36
C ASP A 130 -18.84 -25.72 -14.86
N GLU A 131 -18.93 -24.45 -15.26
CA GLU A 131 -18.77 -24.05 -16.66
C GLU A 131 -17.33 -24.24 -17.14
N LEU A 132 -16.34 -23.92 -16.26
CA LEU A 132 -14.92 -24.15 -16.57
C LEU A 132 -14.61 -25.65 -16.73
N ILE A 133 -15.19 -26.52 -15.89
CA ILE A 133 -15.05 -27.98 -16.04
C ILE A 133 -15.72 -28.45 -17.34
N ARG A 134 -16.94 -27.98 -17.63
CA ARG A 134 -17.70 -28.34 -18.85
C ARG A 134 -16.91 -28.03 -20.13
N ARG A 135 -16.09 -26.97 -20.09
CA ARG A 135 -15.21 -26.56 -21.22
C ARG A 135 -13.82 -27.21 -21.18
N ASN A 136 -13.57 -28.12 -20.24
CA ASN A 136 -12.26 -28.75 -20.03
C ASN A 136 -11.13 -27.73 -19.80
N LEU A 137 -11.42 -26.56 -19.22
CA LEU A 137 -10.45 -25.54 -18.88
C LEU A 137 -9.78 -25.83 -17.54
N ILE A 138 -10.49 -26.51 -16.62
CA ILE A 138 -9.97 -27.00 -15.33
C ILE A 138 -10.46 -28.41 -15.05
N THR A 139 -9.76 -29.15 -14.20
CA THR A 139 -10.23 -30.43 -13.68
C THR A 139 -11.08 -30.26 -12.42
N LYS A 140 -11.80 -31.31 -12.03
CA LYS A 140 -12.59 -31.28 -10.79
C LYS A 140 -11.68 -31.12 -9.58
N GLU A 141 -10.53 -31.79 -9.55
CA GLU A 141 -9.55 -31.70 -8.47
C GLU A 141 -9.00 -30.26 -8.32
N GLN A 142 -8.75 -29.57 -9.45
CA GLN A 142 -8.33 -28.16 -9.42
C GLN A 142 -9.43 -27.25 -8.87
N LEU A 143 -10.70 -27.49 -9.23
CA LEU A 143 -11.81 -26.73 -8.66
C LEU A 143 -11.96 -26.99 -7.16
N ASP A 144 -11.90 -28.23 -6.72
CA ASP A 144 -12.04 -28.61 -5.31
C ASP A 144 -10.92 -27.99 -4.47
N MET A 145 -9.68 -28.01 -4.94
CA MET A 145 -8.53 -27.32 -4.30
C MET A 145 -8.74 -25.80 -4.22
N ALA A 146 -9.26 -25.18 -5.28
CA ALA A 146 -9.51 -23.75 -5.31
C ALA A 146 -10.66 -23.34 -4.37
N LEU A 147 -11.70 -24.15 -4.27
CA LEU A 147 -12.83 -23.95 -3.34
C LEU A 147 -12.39 -24.14 -1.87
N GLU A 148 -11.51 -25.10 -1.59
CA GLU A 148 -10.93 -25.27 -0.25
C GLU A 148 -10.09 -24.06 0.14
N LEU A 149 -9.24 -23.56 -0.77
CA LEU A 149 -8.45 -22.35 -0.55
C LEU A 149 -9.35 -21.12 -0.37
N GLN A 150 -10.41 -21.00 -1.17
CA GLN A 150 -11.40 -19.94 -1.02
C GLN A 150 -12.09 -19.99 0.35
N LYS A 151 -12.42 -21.18 0.83
CA LYS A 151 -13.03 -21.36 2.15
C LYS A 151 -12.08 -20.96 3.28
N ARG A 152 -10.78 -21.26 3.11
CA ARG A 152 -9.73 -20.95 4.10
C ARG A 152 -9.35 -19.49 4.12
N SER A 153 -9.10 -18.88 2.96
CA SER A 153 -8.49 -17.55 2.85
C SER A 153 -9.39 -16.48 2.23
N GLY A 154 -10.63 -16.85 1.79
CA GLY A 154 -11.53 -15.92 1.10
C GLY A 154 -11.07 -15.61 -0.34
N GLY A 155 -11.59 -14.53 -0.91
CA GLY A 155 -11.25 -14.07 -2.26
C GLY A 155 -12.19 -14.59 -3.35
N LEU A 156 -11.96 -14.15 -4.59
CA LEU A 156 -12.74 -14.59 -5.73
C LEU A 156 -12.18 -15.90 -6.29
N LEU A 157 -13.06 -16.84 -6.63
CA LEU A 157 -12.68 -18.14 -7.18
C LEU A 157 -11.83 -17.98 -8.46
N GLY A 158 -12.17 -17.02 -9.30
CA GLY A 158 -11.43 -16.72 -10.51
C GLY A 158 -9.96 -16.33 -10.24
N ASP A 159 -9.73 -15.43 -9.28
CA ASP A 159 -8.40 -14.97 -8.92
C ASP A 159 -7.54 -16.12 -8.34
N ILE A 160 -8.18 -17.00 -7.56
CA ILE A 160 -7.52 -18.17 -6.99
C ILE A 160 -7.09 -19.14 -8.10
N LEU A 161 -7.99 -19.45 -9.05
CA LEU A 161 -7.70 -20.34 -10.17
C LEU A 161 -6.59 -19.81 -11.08
N ILE A 162 -6.58 -18.50 -11.35
CA ILE A 162 -5.50 -17.86 -12.12
C ILE A 162 -4.18 -17.93 -11.33
N THR A 163 -4.22 -17.61 -10.04
CA THR A 163 -3.02 -17.61 -9.17
C THR A 163 -2.42 -19.01 -9.05
N GLN A 164 -3.25 -20.05 -9.00
CA GLN A 164 -2.82 -21.46 -9.04
C GLN A 164 -2.35 -21.92 -10.43
N LYS A 165 -2.40 -21.06 -11.44
CA LYS A 165 -2.14 -21.39 -12.86
C LYS A 165 -3.03 -22.53 -13.39
N SER A 166 -4.20 -22.74 -12.79
CA SER A 166 -5.19 -23.74 -13.21
C SER A 166 -5.93 -23.33 -14.48
N VAL A 167 -6.11 -22.03 -14.71
CA VAL A 167 -6.73 -21.46 -15.90
C VAL A 167 -5.99 -20.18 -16.30
N LYS A 168 -5.94 -19.89 -17.60
CA LYS A 168 -5.41 -18.61 -18.09
C LYS A 168 -6.44 -17.49 -17.87
N GLU A 169 -5.96 -16.29 -17.55
CA GLU A 169 -6.82 -15.11 -17.34
C GLU A 169 -7.75 -14.86 -18.54
N GLU A 170 -7.21 -14.96 -19.74
CA GLU A 170 -7.97 -14.76 -20.98
C GLU A 170 -9.16 -15.74 -21.12
N ASP A 171 -8.94 -17.03 -20.84
CA ASP A 171 -9.98 -18.06 -20.96
C ASP A 171 -11.03 -17.92 -19.87
N LEU A 172 -10.62 -17.57 -18.63
CA LEU A 172 -11.54 -17.27 -17.54
C LEU A 172 -12.48 -16.12 -17.89
N TYR A 173 -11.94 -15.00 -18.37
CA TYR A 173 -12.73 -13.82 -18.68
C TYR A 173 -13.61 -14.00 -19.93
N LYS A 174 -13.26 -14.89 -20.88
CA LYS A 174 -14.17 -15.33 -21.96
C LYS A 174 -15.41 -16.01 -21.38
N VAL A 175 -15.22 -16.95 -20.45
CA VAL A 175 -16.32 -17.64 -19.77
C VAL A 175 -17.17 -16.69 -18.94
N LEU A 176 -16.53 -15.78 -18.19
CA LEU A 176 -17.24 -14.79 -17.38
C LEU A 176 -18.08 -13.83 -18.24
N ALA A 177 -17.55 -13.34 -19.35
CA ALA A 177 -18.26 -12.46 -20.27
C ALA A 177 -19.52 -13.13 -20.82
N GLU A 178 -19.43 -14.39 -21.24
CA GLU A 178 -20.58 -15.16 -21.70
C GLU A 178 -21.62 -15.43 -20.60
N LEU A 179 -21.17 -15.80 -19.38
CA LEU A 179 -22.06 -15.97 -18.22
C LEU A 179 -22.80 -14.69 -17.85
N MET A 180 -22.15 -13.54 -18.03
CA MET A 180 -22.72 -12.22 -17.79
C MET A 180 -23.50 -11.66 -18.98
N GLN A 181 -23.49 -12.35 -20.13
CA GLN A 181 -24.07 -11.90 -21.41
C GLN A 181 -23.49 -10.56 -21.85
N MET A 182 -22.21 -10.37 -21.66
CA MET A 182 -21.44 -9.17 -22.02
C MET A 182 -20.48 -9.47 -23.18
N GLY A 183 -20.18 -8.44 -23.97
CA GLY A 183 -19.03 -8.49 -24.87
C GLY A 183 -17.73 -8.69 -24.09
N ARG A 184 -16.76 -9.36 -24.71
CA ARG A 184 -15.41 -9.52 -24.16
C ARG A 184 -14.48 -8.47 -24.78
N PHE A 185 -13.78 -7.73 -23.95
CA PHE A 185 -12.65 -6.92 -24.41
C PHE A 185 -11.53 -7.89 -24.78
N GLY A 186 -11.14 -7.94 -26.03
CA GLY A 186 -9.97 -8.67 -26.48
C GLY A 186 -8.77 -7.76 -26.53
N SER A 187 -7.63 -8.24 -27.05
CA SER A 187 -6.41 -7.45 -27.26
C SER A 187 -6.56 -6.33 -28.31
N ALA A 188 -7.77 -5.78 -28.49
CA ALA A 188 -8.02 -4.61 -29.29
C ALA A 188 -7.21 -3.43 -28.71
N ARG A 189 -6.45 -2.75 -29.55
CA ARG A 189 -5.72 -1.55 -29.14
C ARG A 189 -6.71 -0.48 -28.73
N LEU A 190 -6.37 0.23 -27.66
CA LEU A 190 -7.03 1.48 -27.30
C LEU A 190 -6.97 2.39 -28.55
N ASN A 191 -8.10 2.90 -28.97
CA ASN A 191 -8.10 3.95 -29.98
C ASN A 191 -7.59 5.22 -29.31
N GLU A 192 -6.51 5.81 -29.83
CA GLU A 192 -5.84 6.97 -29.18
C GLU A 192 -6.69 8.26 -29.23
N ASP A 193 -7.68 8.31 -30.09
CA ASP A 193 -8.55 9.48 -30.32
C ASP A 193 -9.89 9.41 -29.56
N VAL A 194 -10.03 8.56 -28.52
CA VAL A 194 -11.28 8.44 -27.77
C VAL A 194 -11.42 9.49 -26.68
N THR A 195 -12.67 9.82 -26.35
CA THR A 195 -13.01 10.66 -25.20
C THR A 195 -12.53 10.01 -23.90
N VAL A 196 -11.71 10.71 -23.12
CA VAL A 196 -11.20 10.21 -21.84
C VAL A 196 -12.21 10.55 -20.74
N LEU A 197 -12.62 9.54 -19.94
CA LEU A 197 -13.46 9.75 -18.76
C LEU A 197 -12.76 10.66 -17.74
N PRO A 198 -13.50 11.40 -16.89
CA PRO A 198 -12.90 12.01 -15.70
C PRO A 198 -12.18 10.95 -14.87
N TYR A 199 -10.97 11.28 -14.43
CA TYR A 199 -10.08 10.35 -13.71
C TYR A 199 -10.76 9.67 -12.51
N ASP A 200 -11.47 10.45 -11.70
CA ASP A 200 -12.18 9.94 -10.52
C ASP A 200 -13.32 8.97 -10.90
N MET A 201 -13.99 9.23 -12.03
CA MET A 201 -15.04 8.37 -12.57
C MET A 201 -14.45 7.03 -13.06
N ALA A 202 -13.32 7.09 -13.79
CA ALA A 202 -12.64 5.90 -14.28
C ALA A 202 -12.15 4.99 -13.14
N LEU A 203 -11.57 5.56 -12.06
CA LEU A 203 -11.17 4.83 -10.86
C LEU A 203 -12.35 4.24 -10.10
N ARG A 204 -13.40 5.03 -9.87
CA ARG A 204 -14.58 4.63 -9.08
C ARG A 204 -15.34 3.49 -9.74
N PHE A 205 -15.52 3.55 -11.06
CA PHE A 205 -16.25 2.55 -11.83
C PHE A 205 -15.37 1.42 -12.34
N LYS A 206 -14.03 1.58 -12.26
CA LYS A 206 -13.05 0.68 -12.89
C LYS A 206 -13.37 0.46 -14.38
N ALA A 207 -13.53 1.57 -15.09
CA ALA A 207 -14.01 1.62 -16.45
C ALA A 207 -13.23 2.65 -17.28
N VAL A 208 -12.95 2.31 -18.54
CA VAL A 208 -12.25 3.18 -19.51
C VAL A 208 -12.96 3.12 -20.84
N ILE A 209 -13.10 4.24 -21.55
CA ILE A 209 -13.58 4.24 -22.94
C ILE A 209 -12.45 3.69 -23.81
N VAL A 210 -12.75 2.68 -24.59
CA VAL A 210 -11.76 2.00 -25.43
C VAL A 210 -11.98 2.20 -26.92
N ASP A 211 -13.21 2.56 -27.31
CA ASP A 211 -13.58 2.92 -28.66
C ASP A 211 -14.82 3.80 -28.67
N GLU A 212 -15.03 4.57 -29.73
CA GLU A 212 -16.22 5.42 -29.89
C GLU A 212 -16.69 5.52 -31.32
N ALA A 213 -18.03 5.57 -31.46
CA ALA A 213 -18.73 5.81 -32.71
C ALA A 213 -19.70 6.97 -32.53
N ASP A 214 -20.32 7.43 -33.62
CA ASP A 214 -21.26 8.56 -33.58
C ASP A 214 -22.43 8.35 -32.61
N SER A 215 -22.93 7.13 -32.46
CA SER A 215 -24.13 6.80 -31.68
C SER A 215 -23.83 6.16 -30.31
N TYR A 216 -22.65 5.62 -30.08
CA TYR A 216 -22.29 4.91 -28.84
C TYR A 216 -20.83 5.07 -28.49
N VAL A 217 -20.49 4.81 -27.22
CA VAL A 217 -19.13 4.63 -26.73
C VAL A 217 -18.96 3.23 -26.16
N LEU A 218 -17.82 2.59 -26.46
CA LEU A 218 -17.47 1.28 -25.94
C LEU A 218 -16.64 1.43 -24.67
N VAL A 219 -17.16 0.93 -23.55
CA VAL A 219 -16.53 1.02 -22.23
C VAL A 219 -16.04 -0.34 -21.80
N ALA A 220 -14.74 -0.48 -21.61
CA ALA A 220 -14.13 -1.64 -20.99
C ALA A 220 -14.11 -1.48 -19.45
N SER A 221 -14.55 -2.51 -18.73
CA SER A 221 -14.61 -2.48 -17.27
C SER A 221 -14.33 -3.86 -16.64
N GLU A 222 -13.75 -3.88 -15.44
CA GLU A 222 -13.47 -5.13 -14.70
C GLU A 222 -14.73 -5.83 -14.18
N LYS A 223 -15.83 -5.11 -14.03
CA LYS A 223 -17.10 -5.59 -13.48
C LYS A 223 -18.28 -5.10 -14.28
N GLN A 224 -19.41 -5.76 -14.14
CA GLN A 224 -20.65 -5.25 -14.70
C GLN A 224 -21.01 -3.92 -14.03
N LEU A 225 -21.15 -2.86 -14.81
CA LEU A 225 -21.58 -1.54 -14.34
C LEU A 225 -23.03 -1.57 -13.87
N LYS A 226 -23.30 -0.90 -12.76
CA LYS A 226 -24.67 -0.70 -12.29
C LYS A 226 -25.41 0.26 -13.27
N PRO A 227 -26.74 0.17 -13.39
CA PRO A 227 -27.50 1.06 -14.24
C PRO A 227 -27.25 2.55 -13.96
N GLU A 228 -27.02 2.91 -12.70
CA GLU A 228 -26.71 4.28 -12.27
C GLU A 228 -25.32 4.73 -12.74
N GLU A 229 -24.30 3.87 -12.58
CA GLU A 229 -22.93 4.11 -13.05
C GLU A 229 -22.90 4.28 -14.59
N LYS A 230 -23.65 3.45 -15.30
CA LYS A 230 -23.79 3.55 -16.75
C LYS A 230 -24.45 4.87 -17.18
N LYS A 231 -25.53 5.28 -16.52
CA LYS A 231 -26.20 6.58 -16.79
C LYS A 231 -25.28 7.78 -16.50
N GLU A 232 -24.44 7.70 -15.47
CA GLU A 232 -23.48 8.75 -15.14
C GLU A 232 -22.44 8.92 -16.27
N ILE A 233 -21.96 7.80 -16.83
CA ILE A 233 -21.06 7.82 -17.99
C ILE A 233 -21.80 8.36 -19.23
N GLU A 234 -23.03 7.90 -19.51
CA GLU A 234 -23.88 8.37 -20.63
C GLU A 234 -24.13 9.88 -20.54
N ALA A 235 -24.39 10.40 -19.33
CA ALA A 235 -24.60 11.82 -19.12
C ALA A 235 -23.34 12.65 -19.40
N PHE A 236 -22.15 12.09 -19.11
CA PHE A 236 -20.88 12.75 -19.39
C PHE A 236 -20.56 12.77 -20.89
N VAL A 237 -20.71 11.60 -21.59
CA VAL A 237 -20.31 11.49 -23.00
C VAL A 237 -21.41 11.96 -23.97
N GLY A 238 -22.66 12.10 -23.51
CA GLY A 238 -23.82 12.46 -24.35
C GLY A 238 -24.24 11.39 -25.37
N ARG A 239 -23.75 10.15 -25.22
CA ARG A 239 -23.97 9.02 -26.12
C ARG A 239 -24.30 7.75 -25.34
N HIS A 240 -24.89 6.76 -26.02
CA HIS A 240 -25.18 5.47 -25.40
C HIS A 240 -23.89 4.71 -25.04
N VAL A 241 -23.88 4.03 -23.88
CA VAL A 241 -22.74 3.25 -23.41
C VAL A 241 -22.96 1.77 -23.73
N GLU A 242 -22.11 1.19 -24.56
CA GLU A 242 -21.94 -0.26 -24.68
C GLU A 242 -20.80 -0.72 -23.78
N GLN A 243 -21.01 -1.81 -23.06
CA GLN A 243 -20.05 -2.30 -22.09
C GLN A 243 -19.45 -3.62 -22.52
N VAL A 244 -18.13 -3.74 -22.39
CA VAL A 244 -17.37 -4.99 -22.55
C VAL A 244 -16.62 -5.33 -21.28
N LEU A 245 -16.51 -6.62 -20.98
CA LEU A 245 -15.77 -7.10 -19.82
C LEU A 245 -14.28 -7.16 -20.16
N ALA A 246 -13.47 -6.46 -19.37
CA ALA A 246 -12.01 -6.51 -19.43
C ALA A 246 -11.46 -7.26 -18.22
N SER A 247 -10.33 -7.94 -18.38
CA SER A 247 -9.60 -8.46 -17.25
C SER A 247 -8.92 -7.32 -16.46
N SER A 248 -8.46 -7.61 -15.24
CA SER A 248 -7.73 -6.61 -14.44
C SER A 248 -6.47 -6.11 -15.15
N SER A 249 -5.75 -6.99 -15.85
CA SER A 249 -4.55 -6.64 -16.61
C SER A 249 -4.88 -5.76 -17.82
N GLU A 250 -5.94 -6.07 -18.54
CA GLU A 250 -6.39 -5.29 -19.70
C GLU A 250 -6.93 -3.91 -19.29
N TYR A 251 -7.78 -3.87 -18.26
CA TYR A 251 -8.26 -2.60 -17.71
C TYR A 251 -7.10 -1.71 -17.30
N PHE A 252 -6.13 -2.26 -16.54
CA PHE A 252 -4.96 -1.50 -16.08
C PHE A 252 -4.12 -0.98 -17.25
N SER A 253 -3.91 -1.79 -18.30
CA SER A 253 -3.20 -1.38 -19.50
C SER A 253 -3.90 -0.22 -20.23
N CYS A 254 -5.23 -0.29 -20.39
CA CYS A 254 -6.02 0.78 -21.00
C CYS A 254 -6.02 2.04 -20.12
N PHE A 255 -6.18 1.87 -18.82
CA PHE A 255 -6.16 2.97 -17.85
C PHE A 255 -4.80 3.68 -17.85
N GLU A 256 -3.70 2.93 -17.76
CA GLU A 256 -2.35 3.47 -17.84
C GLU A 256 -2.13 4.24 -19.16
N SER A 257 -2.57 3.70 -20.30
CA SER A 257 -2.44 4.39 -21.58
C SER A 257 -3.22 5.70 -21.60
N ALA A 258 -4.46 5.72 -21.09
CA ALA A 258 -5.32 6.89 -21.10
C ALA A 258 -4.84 8.01 -20.15
N TYR A 259 -4.29 7.65 -18.99
CA TYR A 259 -3.94 8.60 -17.92
C TYR A 259 -2.43 8.73 -17.66
N ARG A 260 -1.59 8.10 -18.46
CA ARG A 260 -0.12 8.04 -18.28
C ARG A 260 0.52 9.39 -18.02
N SER A 261 0.15 10.41 -18.81
CA SER A 261 0.70 11.76 -18.67
C SER A 261 0.31 12.40 -17.32
N ARG A 262 -0.96 12.24 -16.92
CA ARG A 262 -1.49 12.73 -15.64
C ARG A 262 -0.84 12.02 -14.46
N GLU A 263 -0.78 10.69 -14.49
CA GLU A 263 -0.18 9.88 -13.42
C GLU A 263 1.32 10.14 -13.28
N SER A 264 2.02 10.30 -14.40
CA SER A 264 3.43 10.69 -14.40
C SER A 264 3.62 12.07 -13.78
N HIS A 265 2.77 13.05 -14.11
CA HIS A 265 2.80 14.38 -13.50
C HIS A 265 2.50 14.33 -12.01
N GLU A 266 1.44 13.63 -11.61
CA GLU A 266 1.02 13.48 -10.20
C GLU A 266 2.10 12.77 -9.37
N SER A 267 2.77 11.74 -9.92
CA SER A 267 3.84 11.02 -9.23
C SER A 267 5.06 11.89 -8.90
N VAL A 268 5.28 12.97 -9.66
CA VAL A 268 6.39 13.92 -9.46
C VAL A 268 5.93 15.15 -8.68
N PHE A 269 4.82 15.75 -9.06
CA PHE A 269 4.41 17.09 -8.58
C PHE A 269 3.21 17.07 -7.64
N GLY A 270 2.53 15.93 -7.44
CA GLY A 270 1.31 15.83 -6.64
C GLY A 270 1.47 16.36 -5.21
N LEU A 271 2.58 16.04 -4.53
CA LEU A 271 2.86 16.60 -3.21
C LEU A 271 3.10 18.12 -3.26
N MET A 272 3.84 18.60 -4.25
CA MET A 272 4.13 20.04 -4.40
C MET A 272 2.85 20.84 -4.69
N GLU A 273 1.94 20.30 -5.49
CA GLU A 273 0.68 20.96 -5.84
C GLU A 273 -0.33 20.95 -4.68
N SER A 274 -0.42 19.83 -3.96
CA SER A 274 -1.36 19.69 -2.84
C SER A 274 -0.84 20.30 -1.52
N GLN A 275 0.45 20.21 -1.25
CA GLN A 275 1.10 20.62 0.00
C GLN A 275 2.48 21.25 -0.27
N PRO A 276 2.56 22.44 -0.91
CA PRO A 276 3.84 23.03 -1.35
C PRO A 276 4.83 23.29 -0.20
N GLU A 277 4.31 23.52 1.02
CA GLU A 277 5.14 23.71 2.21
C GLU A 277 5.86 22.44 2.67
N ASN A 278 5.44 21.25 2.21
CA ASN A 278 6.03 19.97 2.57
C ASN A 278 6.98 19.42 1.49
N SER A 279 7.03 19.96 0.27
CA SER A 279 7.90 19.47 -0.79
C SER A 279 9.27 20.14 -0.76
N ALA A 280 10.33 19.34 -0.93
CA ALA A 280 11.72 19.79 -1.01
C ALA A 280 12.11 20.39 -2.37
N ILE A 281 11.19 20.53 -3.33
CA ILE A 281 11.45 21.14 -4.65
C ILE A 281 12.11 22.54 -4.53
N VAL A 282 11.77 23.27 -3.49
CA VAL A 282 12.44 24.51 -3.08
C VAL A 282 13.20 24.21 -1.79
N THR A 283 14.48 23.90 -1.87
CA THR A 283 15.29 23.55 -0.68
C THR A 283 15.38 24.70 0.31
N PHE A 284 15.61 25.95 -0.18
CA PHE A 284 15.68 27.15 0.63
C PHE A 284 14.67 28.19 0.13
N THR A 285 13.84 28.70 1.02
CA THR A 285 12.99 29.86 0.71
C THR A 285 13.81 31.15 0.75
N THR A 286 13.35 32.17 0.03
CA THR A 286 13.96 33.50 0.06
C THR A 286 14.08 34.05 1.49
N SER A 287 13.05 33.83 2.32
CA SER A 287 13.03 34.22 3.74
C SER A 287 14.15 33.55 4.54
N GLN A 288 14.39 32.26 4.33
CA GLN A 288 15.46 31.52 5.00
C GLN A 288 16.84 32.01 4.54
N ILE A 289 17.02 32.26 3.23
CA ILE A 289 18.27 32.82 2.72
C ILE A 289 18.54 34.19 3.32
N VAL A 290 17.56 35.08 3.32
CA VAL A 290 17.67 36.43 3.93
C VAL A 290 17.98 36.32 5.42
N PHE A 291 17.26 35.45 6.14
CA PHE A 291 17.55 35.21 7.57
C PHE A 291 18.99 34.74 7.83
N MET A 292 19.49 33.77 7.04
CA MET A 292 20.88 33.31 7.15
C MET A 292 21.89 34.42 6.85
N LEU A 293 21.64 35.23 5.80
CA LEU A 293 22.50 36.36 5.45
C LEU A 293 22.50 37.43 6.56
N VAL A 294 21.32 37.76 7.10
CA VAL A 294 21.21 38.68 8.24
C VAL A 294 21.94 38.15 9.46
N LEU A 295 21.81 36.87 9.76
CA LEU A 295 22.51 36.23 10.87
C LEU A 295 24.05 36.31 10.71
N LEU A 296 24.54 36.04 9.48
CA LEU A 296 25.96 36.16 9.14
C LEU A 296 26.43 37.62 9.25
N LEU A 297 25.65 38.55 8.76
CA LEU A 297 25.95 39.98 8.86
C LEU A 297 26.02 40.45 10.32
N VAL A 298 25.02 40.07 11.11
CA VAL A 298 24.98 40.39 12.56
C VAL A 298 26.19 39.76 13.28
N ALA A 299 26.49 38.48 12.99
CA ALA A 299 27.68 37.82 13.53
C ALA A 299 28.98 38.54 13.10
N GLY A 300 29.06 38.98 11.85
CA GLY A 300 30.19 39.77 11.33
C GLY A 300 30.32 41.14 12.03
N ILE A 301 29.21 41.87 12.20
CA ILE A 301 29.20 43.16 12.91
C ILE A 301 29.62 42.96 14.38
N ILE A 302 29.03 41.97 15.06
CA ILE A 302 29.42 41.67 16.46
C ILE A 302 30.89 41.30 16.53
N GLY A 303 31.42 40.48 15.60
CA GLY A 303 32.82 40.08 15.53
C GLY A 303 33.77 41.24 15.26
N PHE A 304 33.30 42.28 14.52
CA PHE A 304 34.07 43.46 14.23
C PHE A 304 34.06 44.51 15.39
N THR A 305 32.88 44.68 16.03
CA THR A 305 32.64 45.72 17.05
C THR A 305 32.98 45.26 18.47
N PHE A 306 32.83 43.97 18.77
CA PHE A 306 33.12 43.41 20.09
C PHE A 306 34.49 42.73 20.13
N ASN A 307 34.98 42.46 21.36
CA ASN A 307 36.21 41.69 21.56
C ASN A 307 36.06 40.29 20.93
N ARG A 308 36.92 39.98 19.94
CA ARG A 308 36.90 38.71 19.16
C ARG A 308 36.99 37.48 20.08
N GLU A 309 37.75 37.57 21.17
CA GLU A 309 37.93 36.45 22.13
C GLU A 309 36.61 36.15 22.83
N LYS A 310 35.86 37.19 23.30
CA LYS A 310 34.56 36.99 23.94
C LYS A 310 33.52 36.43 22.99
N MET A 311 33.52 36.85 21.76
CA MET A 311 32.60 36.29 20.73
C MET A 311 32.93 34.83 20.47
N MET A 312 34.19 34.45 20.25
CA MET A 312 34.60 33.07 20.03
C MET A 312 34.27 32.20 21.27
N LEU A 313 34.44 32.73 22.47
CA LEU A 313 34.03 32.05 23.71
C LEU A 313 32.53 31.78 23.75
N ILE A 314 31.68 32.77 23.42
CA ILE A 314 30.22 32.61 23.38
C ILE A 314 29.84 31.55 22.36
N LEU A 315 30.37 31.60 21.12
CA LEU A 315 30.10 30.60 20.10
C LEU A 315 30.53 29.20 20.51
N MET A 316 31.68 29.08 21.21
CA MET A 316 32.16 27.81 21.75
C MET A 316 31.23 27.25 22.80
N VAL A 317 30.82 28.08 23.78
CA VAL A 317 29.89 27.65 24.84
C VAL A 317 28.55 27.23 24.27
N LEU A 318 28.01 27.99 23.32
CA LEU A 318 26.74 27.67 22.64
C LEU A 318 26.84 26.36 21.85
N SER A 319 27.89 26.17 21.03
CA SER A 319 28.06 24.97 20.26
C SER A 319 28.28 23.72 21.12
N GLN A 320 29.03 23.84 22.20
CA GLN A 320 29.24 22.74 23.14
C GLN A 320 27.97 22.42 23.93
N SER A 321 27.22 23.42 24.36
CA SER A 321 25.94 23.22 25.07
C SER A 321 24.94 22.50 24.15
N LEU A 322 24.86 22.91 22.90
CA LEU A 322 23.99 22.29 21.90
C LEU A 322 24.45 20.84 21.59
N TYR A 323 25.76 20.62 21.44
CA TYR A 323 26.33 19.27 21.26
C TYR A 323 25.93 18.35 22.41
N LEU A 324 26.13 18.79 23.65
CA LEU A 324 25.81 18.02 24.83
C LEU A 324 24.31 17.71 24.91
N LEU A 325 23.46 18.71 24.65
CA LEU A 325 22.01 18.55 24.64
C LEU A 325 21.59 17.49 23.65
N MET A 326 22.13 17.52 22.40
CA MET A 326 21.82 16.54 21.37
C MET A 326 22.32 15.14 21.71
N ALA A 327 23.53 15.01 22.26
CA ALA A 327 24.10 13.74 22.69
C ALA A 327 23.28 13.12 23.84
N PHE A 328 22.91 13.90 24.84
CA PHE A 328 22.06 13.43 25.94
C PHE A 328 20.66 13.08 25.49
N ALA A 329 20.05 13.86 24.57
CA ALA A 329 18.74 13.54 24.02
C ALA A 329 18.76 12.18 23.33
N LYS A 330 19.72 11.93 22.43
CA LYS A 330 19.89 10.63 21.77
C LYS A 330 20.13 9.49 22.78
N PHE A 331 21.01 9.70 23.74
CA PHE A 331 21.27 8.73 24.80
C PHE A 331 20.01 8.40 25.59
N PHE A 332 19.24 9.41 25.99
CA PHE A 332 17.98 9.24 26.71
C PHE A 332 16.99 8.42 25.90
N ILE A 333 16.82 8.72 24.58
CA ILE A 333 15.93 7.99 23.69
C ILE A 333 16.35 6.52 23.61
N VAL A 334 17.64 6.24 23.41
CA VAL A 334 18.17 4.87 23.37
C VAL A 334 17.90 4.13 24.68
N MET A 335 18.12 4.78 25.83
CA MET A 335 17.82 4.19 27.15
C MET A 335 16.33 3.92 27.36
N MET A 336 15.46 4.74 26.79
CA MET A 336 14.01 4.45 26.77
C MET A 336 13.68 3.21 25.92
N GLY A 337 14.42 2.96 24.84
CA GLY A 337 14.30 1.76 24.00
C GLY A 337 14.71 0.47 24.70
N THR A 338 15.62 0.51 25.69
CA THR A 338 16.01 -0.70 26.44
C THR A 338 14.92 -1.19 27.39
N LYS A 339 13.98 -0.34 27.78
CA LYS A 339 12.90 -0.70 28.71
C LYS A 339 11.86 -1.60 28.02
N LYS A 340 11.30 -2.59 28.71
CA LYS A 340 10.27 -3.51 28.21
C LYS A 340 9.05 -2.76 27.65
N GLY A 341 8.37 -3.34 26.63
CA GLY A 341 7.10 -2.84 26.07
C GLY A 341 7.23 -1.69 25.08
N GLY A 342 8.38 -1.54 24.42
CA GLY A 342 8.60 -0.50 23.40
C GLY A 342 8.40 -0.92 21.95
N GLN A 343 8.23 -2.22 21.67
CA GLN A 343 7.98 -2.76 20.33
C GLN A 343 6.84 -3.78 20.40
N LEU A 344 6.12 -3.93 19.30
CA LEU A 344 5.07 -4.94 19.19
C LEU A 344 5.70 -6.29 18.88
N ARG A 345 5.34 -7.28 19.67
CA ARG A 345 5.75 -8.67 19.52
C ARG A 345 4.52 -9.54 19.42
N PHE A 346 4.52 -10.44 18.49
CA PHE A 346 3.48 -11.42 18.31
C PHE A 346 4.08 -12.82 18.41
N SER A 347 3.42 -13.72 19.12
CA SER A 347 3.85 -15.10 19.24
C SER A 347 3.51 -15.89 17.96
N GLU A 348 4.14 -17.05 17.78
CA GLU A 348 3.81 -17.94 16.67
C GLU A 348 2.35 -18.41 16.73
N GLU A 349 1.80 -18.59 17.95
CA GLU A 349 0.40 -18.94 18.16
C GLU A 349 -0.55 -17.83 17.74
N GLU A 350 -0.23 -16.56 18.03
CA GLU A 350 -1.04 -15.40 17.60
C GLU A 350 -1.02 -15.26 16.08
N ILE A 351 0.12 -15.50 15.43
CA ILE A 351 0.25 -15.45 13.97
C ILE A 351 -0.51 -16.62 13.33
N ALA A 352 -0.42 -17.83 13.89
CA ALA A 352 -1.13 -19.00 13.41
C ALA A 352 -2.66 -18.92 13.63
N ALA A 353 -3.09 -18.17 14.64
CA ALA A 353 -4.51 -17.94 14.93
C ALA A 353 -5.20 -16.92 14.01
N ILE A 354 -4.49 -16.31 13.08
CA ILE A 354 -5.07 -15.36 12.11
C ILE A 354 -6.05 -16.10 11.21
N ASP A 355 -7.30 -15.65 11.18
CA ASP A 355 -8.22 -16.06 10.12
C ASP A 355 -7.77 -15.45 8.78
N GLU A 356 -7.25 -16.27 7.88
CA GLU A 356 -6.74 -15.80 6.58
C GLU A 356 -7.83 -15.11 5.73
N ARG A 357 -9.12 -15.29 6.04
CA ARG A 357 -10.24 -14.58 5.38
C ARG A 357 -10.23 -13.10 5.68
N GLU A 358 -9.79 -12.71 6.87
CA GLU A 358 -9.73 -11.31 7.31
C GLU A 358 -8.50 -10.57 6.77
N LEU A 359 -7.49 -11.28 6.26
CA LEU A 359 -6.30 -10.66 5.68
C LEU A 359 -6.70 -9.78 4.50
N PRO A 360 -6.27 -8.51 4.45
CA PRO A 360 -6.54 -7.61 3.34
C PRO A 360 -5.69 -7.95 2.12
N ILE A 361 -5.98 -7.33 0.98
CA ILE A 361 -5.04 -7.30 -0.13
C ILE A 361 -3.84 -6.47 0.29
N TYR A 362 -2.64 -6.97 0.02
CA TYR A 362 -1.37 -6.31 0.35
C TYR A 362 -0.63 -5.91 -0.93
N THR A 363 -0.42 -4.62 -1.14
CA THR A 363 0.45 -4.13 -2.22
C THR A 363 1.89 -4.12 -1.75
N ILE A 364 2.79 -4.68 -2.55
CA ILE A 364 4.25 -4.64 -2.36
C ILE A 364 4.83 -3.84 -3.52
N LEU A 365 5.45 -2.70 -3.23
CA LEU A 365 6.13 -1.85 -4.20
C LEU A 365 7.61 -2.20 -4.22
N ILE A 366 8.14 -2.50 -5.39
CA ILE A 366 9.53 -2.91 -5.59
C ILE A 366 10.14 -2.05 -6.70
N PRO A 367 10.76 -0.92 -6.34
CA PRO A 367 11.46 -0.08 -7.30
C PRO A 367 12.77 -0.74 -7.72
N VAL A 368 12.95 -0.94 -9.04
CA VAL A 368 14.14 -1.56 -9.62
C VAL A 368 14.71 -0.66 -10.72
N TYR A 369 16.00 -0.39 -10.66
CA TYR A 369 16.69 0.38 -11.69
C TYR A 369 18.12 -0.14 -11.90
N LYS A 370 18.40 -0.73 -13.08
CA LYS A 370 19.71 -1.32 -13.45
C LYS A 370 20.20 -2.38 -12.44
N GLU A 371 19.30 -3.30 -12.07
CA GLU A 371 19.54 -4.35 -11.07
C GLU A 371 19.01 -5.71 -11.53
N LYS A 372 19.19 -6.03 -12.82
CA LYS A 372 18.71 -7.27 -13.44
C LYS A 372 19.15 -8.56 -12.70
N GLU A 373 20.33 -8.55 -12.10
CA GLU A 373 20.91 -9.71 -11.42
C GLU A 373 20.20 -10.03 -10.11
N VAL A 374 19.59 -9.05 -9.46
CA VAL A 374 18.97 -9.19 -8.14
C VAL A 374 17.51 -9.65 -8.23
N ILE A 375 16.83 -9.39 -9.36
CA ILE A 375 15.38 -9.67 -9.53
C ILE A 375 15.02 -11.12 -9.24
N HIS A 376 15.79 -12.08 -9.72
CA HIS A 376 15.52 -13.53 -9.49
C HIS A 376 15.50 -13.88 -8.00
N HIS A 377 16.42 -13.30 -7.23
CA HIS A 377 16.47 -13.55 -5.78
C HIS A 377 15.30 -12.92 -5.04
N LEU A 378 14.86 -11.74 -5.49
CA LEU A 378 13.72 -11.05 -4.92
C LEU A 378 12.42 -11.86 -5.11
N LEU A 379 12.17 -12.37 -6.33
CA LEU A 379 10.97 -13.16 -6.61
C LEU A 379 10.86 -14.35 -5.67
N ASN A 380 11.94 -15.11 -5.52
CA ASN A 380 11.99 -16.26 -4.61
C ASN A 380 11.69 -15.87 -3.15
N ARG A 381 12.10 -14.68 -2.72
CA ARG A 381 11.85 -14.18 -1.36
C ARG A 381 10.39 -13.78 -1.14
N ILE A 382 9.79 -13.12 -2.13
CA ILE A 382 8.37 -12.80 -2.09
C ILE A 382 7.51 -14.07 -2.13
N GLU A 383 7.92 -15.06 -2.93
CA GLU A 383 7.28 -16.36 -2.94
C GLU A 383 7.44 -17.14 -1.61
N ALA A 384 8.45 -16.86 -0.82
CA ALA A 384 8.65 -17.46 0.50
C ALA A 384 7.83 -16.77 1.61
N MET A 385 7.17 -15.65 1.34
CA MET A 385 6.37 -14.95 2.35
C MET A 385 5.13 -15.76 2.74
N ASP A 386 4.84 -15.80 4.02
CA ASP A 386 3.64 -16.44 4.58
C ASP A 386 2.42 -15.52 4.44
N TYR A 387 1.87 -15.45 3.22
CA TYR A 387 0.67 -14.68 2.90
C TYR A 387 -0.08 -15.33 1.73
N PRO A 388 -1.44 -15.34 1.70
CA PRO A 388 -2.19 -15.90 0.58
C PRO A 388 -1.86 -15.19 -0.74
N ARG A 389 -1.38 -15.94 -1.75
CA ARG A 389 -0.87 -15.39 -3.02
C ARG A 389 -1.90 -14.52 -3.75
N HIS A 390 -3.18 -14.95 -3.77
CA HIS A 390 -4.27 -14.20 -4.43
C HIS A 390 -4.64 -12.90 -3.70
N LYS A 391 -4.05 -12.64 -2.52
CA LYS A 391 -4.16 -11.38 -1.76
C LYS A 391 -2.90 -10.52 -1.85
N LEU A 392 -1.95 -10.88 -2.72
CA LEU A 392 -0.77 -10.08 -3.01
C LEU A 392 -0.95 -9.30 -4.32
N ASP A 393 -0.55 -8.03 -4.32
CA ASP A 393 -0.41 -7.15 -5.47
C ASP A 393 1.06 -6.67 -5.50
N VAL A 394 1.94 -7.44 -6.14
CA VAL A 394 3.39 -7.17 -6.15
C VAL A 394 3.74 -6.36 -7.39
N ARG A 395 4.07 -5.09 -7.23
CA ARG A 395 4.36 -4.16 -8.30
C ARG A 395 5.85 -3.98 -8.47
N ILE A 396 6.39 -4.47 -9.59
CA ILE A 396 7.79 -4.28 -9.98
C ILE A 396 7.85 -2.98 -10.78
N LEU A 397 8.43 -1.93 -10.17
CA LEU A 397 8.47 -0.60 -10.75
C LEU A 397 9.76 -0.43 -11.56
N LEU A 398 9.61 -0.37 -12.88
CA LEU A 398 10.70 -0.36 -13.86
C LEU A 398 10.78 1.00 -14.54
N GLU A 399 11.90 1.69 -14.46
CA GLU A 399 12.09 2.95 -15.18
C GLU A 399 12.13 2.73 -16.70
N GLU A 400 11.39 3.51 -17.47
CA GLU A 400 11.17 3.36 -18.91
C GLU A 400 12.48 3.32 -19.74
N ASP A 401 13.55 3.98 -19.26
CA ASP A 401 14.83 3.99 -19.92
C ASP A 401 15.73 2.79 -19.58
N ASP A 402 15.32 1.92 -18.67
CA ASP A 402 16.03 0.69 -18.30
C ASP A 402 15.50 -0.51 -19.10
N LYS A 403 15.70 -0.47 -20.40
CA LYS A 403 15.18 -1.50 -21.32
C LYS A 403 15.67 -2.91 -21.00
N GLU A 404 16.91 -3.03 -20.53
CA GLU A 404 17.53 -4.31 -20.21
C GLU A 404 16.81 -5.01 -19.05
N THR A 405 16.51 -4.28 -17.99
CA THR A 405 15.74 -4.82 -16.84
C THR A 405 14.30 -5.12 -17.24
N ILE A 406 13.66 -4.27 -18.07
CA ILE A 406 12.29 -4.48 -18.56
C ILE A 406 12.22 -5.77 -19.38
N GLU A 407 13.15 -6.01 -20.30
CA GLU A 407 13.20 -7.22 -21.12
C GLU A 407 13.39 -8.47 -20.23
N THR A 408 14.34 -8.40 -19.28
CA THR A 408 14.57 -9.49 -18.32
C THR A 408 13.30 -9.85 -17.56
N VAL A 409 12.56 -8.88 -17.05
CA VAL A 409 11.31 -9.11 -16.31
C VAL A 409 10.21 -9.71 -17.21
N ARG A 410 10.11 -9.27 -18.47
CA ARG A 410 9.14 -9.81 -19.43
C ARG A 410 9.40 -11.29 -19.76
N GLU A 411 10.67 -11.69 -19.85
CA GLU A 411 11.06 -13.07 -20.12
C GLU A 411 10.79 -14.03 -18.95
N MET A 412 10.66 -13.52 -17.72
CA MET A 412 10.52 -14.34 -16.50
C MET A 412 9.20 -15.09 -16.35
N ASN A 413 8.19 -14.86 -17.21
CA ASN A 413 6.87 -15.51 -17.13
C ASN A 413 6.29 -15.54 -15.72
N LEU A 414 6.19 -14.36 -15.09
CA LEU A 414 5.82 -14.17 -13.70
C LEU A 414 4.39 -14.65 -13.38
N PRO A 415 4.13 -15.14 -12.16
CA PRO A 415 2.76 -15.31 -11.67
C PRO A 415 1.95 -14.02 -11.74
N ASN A 416 0.64 -14.12 -11.91
CA ASN A 416 -0.29 -13.00 -12.12
C ASN A 416 -0.33 -11.95 -10.99
N TYR A 417 0.07 -12.33 -9.77
CA TYR A 417 0.14 -11.36 -8.66
C TYR A 417 1.41 -10.48 -8.71
N PHE A 418 2.34 -10.74 -9.62
CA PHE A 418 3.42 -9.83 -9.99
C PHE A 418 2.99 -8.98 -11.17
N VAL A 419 2.99 -7.68 -10.98
CA VAL A 419 2.58 -6.70 -11.98
C VAL A 419 3.79 -5.84 -12.36
N PRO A 420 4.43 -6.06 -13.50
CA PRO A 420 5.45 -5.14 -14.02
C PRO A 420 4.78 -3.80 -14.38
N VAL A 421 5.28 -2.72 -13.81
CA VAL A 421 4.81 -1.34 -14.04
C VAL A 421 5.95 -0.53 -14.63
N VAL A 422 5.79 -0.05 -15.87
CA VAL A 422 6.79 0.77 -16.53
C VAL A 422 6.57 2.23 -16.16
N VAL A 423 7.44 2.77 -15.31
CA VAL A 423 7.37 4.14 -14.82
C VAL A 423 7.87 5.10 -15.92
N PRO A 424 7.03 6.07 -16.38
CA PRO A 424 7.41 7.00 -17.45
C PRO A 424 8.66 7.80 -17.11
N TYR A 425 9.46 8.08 -18.15
CA TYR A 425 10.64 8.92 -17.98
C TYR A 425 10.24 10.34 -17.56
N SER A 426 10.69 10.77 -16.40
CA SER A 426 10.51 12.13 -15.89
C SER A 426 11.57 12.46 -14.83
N MET A 427 11.81 13.76 -14.63
CA MET A 427 12.77 14.22 -13.63
C MET A 427 12.06 14.80 -12.41
N PRO A 428 12.58 14.59 -11.19
CA PRO A 428 13.81 13.87 -10.87
C PRO A 428 13.63 12.35 -10.95
N LYS A 429 14.64 11.62 -11.44
CA LYS A 429 14.63 10.18 -11.47
C LYS A 429 15.02 9.63 -10.09
N THR A 430 14.03 9.30 -9.29
CA THR A 430 14.21 8.90 -7.89
C THR A 430 13.28 7.75 -7.53
N LYS A 431 13.68 6.98 -6.51
CA LYS A 431 12.86 5.91 -5.92
C LYS A 431 11.46 6.39 -5.51
N PRO A 432 11.28 7.52 -4.79
CA PRO A 432 9.98 8.02 -4.39
C PRO A 432 9.05 8.33 -5.59
N LYS A 433 9.56 8.87 -6.70
CA LYS A 433 8.76 9.04 -7.92
C LYS A 433 8.20 7.70 -8.41
N ALA A 434 9.04 6.67 -8.51
CA ALA A 434 8.60 5.36 -8.95
C ALA A 434 7.56 4.76 -7.98
N CYS A 435 7.81 4.88 -6.66
CA CYS A 435 6.86 4.41 -5.63
C CYS A 435 5.51 5.15 -5.70
N ASN A 436 5.50 6.47 -5.92
CA ASN A 436 4.27 7.24 -6.10
C ASN A 436 3.49 6.75 -7.32
N TYR A 437 4.17 6.54 -8.47
CA TYR A 437 3.53 6.01 -9.66
C TYR A 437 2.92 4.62 -9.42
N GLY A 438 3.67 3.72 -8.76
CA GLY A 438 3.16 2.41 -8.38
C GLY A 438 2.01 2.45 -7.37
N LEU A 439 1.96 3.48 -6.50
CA LEU A 439 0.92 3.66 -5.50
C LEU A 439 -0.44 4.03 -6.11
N ILE A 440 -0.44 4.79 -7.22
CA ILE A 440 -1.67 5.24 -7.89
C ILE A 440 -2.57 4.04 -8.22
N GLY A 441 -2.03 3.04 -8.91
CA GLY A 441 -2.78 1.85 -9.32
C GLY A 441 -2.81 0.72 -8.27
N SER A 442 -2.34 0.92 -7.04
CA SER A 442 -2.29 -0.11 -5.98
C SER A 442 -3.68 -0.58 -5.58
N LYS A 443 -3.84 -1.92 -5.41
CA LYS A 443 -5.10 -2.58 -5.05
C LYS A 443 -5.22 -2.86 -3.55
N GLY A 444 -4.09 -2.86 -2.82
CA GLY A 444 -4.03 -3.26 -1.43
C GLY A 444 -4.56 -2.20 -0.46
N ASP A 445 -5.28 -2.65 0.58
CA ASP A 445 -5.61 -1.81 1.72
C ASP A 445 -4.36 -1.43 2.52
N LEU A 446 -3.36 -2.31 2.48
CA LEU A 446 -2.03 -2.11 3.05
C LEU A 446 -0.99 -2.10 1.94
N VAL A 447 0.05 -1.28 2.10
CA VAL A 447 1.16 -1.17 1.17
C VAL A 447 2.50 -1.18 1.91
N VAL A 448 3.50 -1.85 1.32
CA VAL A 448 4.88 -1.87 1.81
C VAL A 448 5.85 -1.66 0.65
N ILE A 449 7.01 -1.06 0.94
CA ILE A 449 8.12 -0.97 -0.01
C ILE A 449 9.20 -1.96 0.41
N TYR A 450 9.73 -2.72 -0.55
CA TYR A 450 10.97 -3.48 -0.41
C TYR A 450 11.94 -3.08 -1.52
N ASP A 451 13.21 -2.92 -1.15
CA ASP A 451 14.28 -2.77 -2.13
C ASP A 451 14.64 -4.14 -2.75
N ALA A 452 15.20 -4.13 -3.95
CA ALA A 452 15.43 -5.36 -4.71
C ALA A 452 16.33 -6.39 -3.99
N GLU A 453 17.24 -5.93 -3.11
CA GLU A 453 18.13 -6.75 -2.30
C GLU A 453 17.55 -7.22 -0.96
N ASP A 454 16.39 -6.71 -0.57
CA ASP A 454 15.79 -6.96 0.73
C ASP A 454 15.44 -8.44 0.97
N ARG A 455 15.59 -8.86 2.23
CA ARG A 455 15.24 -10.18 2.73
C ARG A 455 14.33 -10.05 3.95
N PRO A 456 13.05 -9.74 3.78
CA PRO A 456 12.11 -9.67 4.90
C PRO A 456 11.90 -11.06 5.53
N GLU A 457 11.59 -11.09 6.83
CA GLU A 457 11.13 -12.31 7.50
C GLU A 457 9.80 -12.78 6.86
N PRO A 458 9.59 -14.10 6.66
CA PRO A 458 8.41 -14.62 5.93
C PRO A 458 7.07 -14.19 6.51
N ASP A 459 6.95 -14.05 7.83
CA ASP A 459 5.74 -13.70 8.56
C ASP A 459 5.52 -12.18 8.74
N GLN A 460 6.38 -11.35 8.14
CA GLN A 460 6.39 -9.90 8.36
C GLN A 460 5.06 -9.24 7.98
N LEU A 461 4.42 -9.64 6.87
CA LEU A 461 3.13 -9.07 6.45
C LEU A 461 2.01 -9.40 7.45
N LYS A 462 1.99 -10.63 8.00
CA LYS A 462 1.03 -11.04 9.02
C LYS A 462 1.25 -10.29 10.33
N LYS A 463 2.51 -10.09 10.75
CA LYS A 463 2.86 -9.28 11.92
C LYS A 463 2.43 -7.81 11.76
N ALA A 464 2.64 -7.23 10.57
CA ALA A 464 2.19 -5.86 10.27
C ALA A 464 0.66 -5.76 10.29
N TYR A 465 -0.06 -6.74 9.74
CA TYR A 465 -1.52 -6.81 9.82
C TYR A 465 -2.01 -6.88 11.26
N LEU A 466 -1.44 -7.76 12.10
CA LEU A 466 -1.77 -7.84 13.52
C LEU A 466 -1.52 -6.53 14.24
N ALA A 467 -0.43 -5.85 13.92
CA ALA A 467 -0.13 -4.54 14.48
C ALA A 467 -1.23 -3.52 14.15
N PHE A 468 -1.65 -3.43 12.90
CA PHE A 468 -2.75 -2.54 12.51
C PHE A 468 -4.10 -2.94 13.11
N LYS A 469 -4.35 -4.23 13.33
CA LYS A 469 -5.58 -4.75 13.94
C LYS A 469 -5.65 -4.44 15.45
N THR A 470 -4.51 -4.42 16.14
CA THR A 470 -4.43 -4.25 17.60
C THR A 470 -4.21 -2.81 18.05
N LEU A 471 -3.63 -1.97 17.18
CA LEU A 471 -3.35 -0.57 17.48
C LEU A 471 -4.55 0.34 17.18
N PRO A 472 -4.67 1.49 17.88
CA PRO A 472 -5.63 2.54 17.53
C PRO A 472 -5.49 3.01 16.08
N GLU A 473 -6.57 3.59 15.53
CA GLU A 473 -6.64 4.00 14.11
C GLU A 473 -5.58 5.05 13.72
N GLU A 474 -5.12 5.86 14.67
CA GLU A 474 -4.06 6.85 14.46
C GLU A 474 -2.71 6.24 14.06
N TYR A 475 -2.51 4.94 14.28
CA TYR A 475 -1.34 4.24 13.77
C TYR A 475 -1.58 3.86 12.31
N VAL A 476 -0.93 4.61 11.42
CA VAL A 476 -1.07 4.48 9.96
C VAL A 476 0.16 3.89 9.30
N CYS A 477 1.25 3.79 10.04
CA CYS A 477 2.51 3.21 9.62
C CYS A 477 3.04 2.21 10.65
N VAL A 478 3.63 1.13 10.15
CA VAL A 478 4.32 0.11 10.95
C VAL A 478 5.69 -0.12 10.31
N GLN A 479 6.76 0.19 11.04
CA GLN A 479 8.14 0.00 10.59
C GLN A 479 8.66 -1.35 11.09
N ALA A 480 9.13 -2.21 10.19
CA ALA A 480 9.96 -3.34 10.55
C ALA A 480 11.42 -2.91 10.72
N LYS A 481 12.19 -3.69 11.46
CA LYS A 481 13.60 -3.40 11.75
C LYS A 481 14.47 -3.77 10.55
N LEU A 482 15.49 -2.98 10.31
CA LEU A 482 16.49 -3.25 9.27
C LEU A 482 17.81 -3.69 9.91
N ASN A 483 18.51 -4.61 9.28
CA ASN A 483 19.88 -4.99 9.63
C ASN A 483 20.59 -5.68 8.46
N TYR A 484 21.85 -6.04 8.63
CA TYR A 484 22.70 -6.52 7.54
C TYR A 484 23.03 -8.00 7.64
N PHE A 485 22.89 -8.73 6.51
CA PHE A 485 23.25 -10.16 6.45
C PHE A 485 24.77 -10.39 6.29
N ASN A 486 25.52 -9.42 5.71
CA ASN A 486 26.98 -9.53 5.50
C ASN A 486 27.80 -8.82 6.61
N SER A 487 27.29 -8.79 7.83
CA SER A 487 27.88 -8.10 8.98
C SER A 487 29.34 -8.51 9.29
N ALA A 488 29.72 -9.75 8.97
CA ALA A 488 31.03 -10.32 9.29
C ALA A 488 32.14 -9.99 8.27
N GLU A 489 31.80 -9.41 7.11
CA GLU A 489 32.68 -9.28 5.95
C GLU A 489 33.95 -8.47 6.24
N ASN A 490 33.84 -7.28 6.82
CA ASN A 490 34.97 -6.47 7.18
C ASN A 490 34.70 -5.56 8.38
N TRP A 491 35.66 -4.70 8.75
CA TRP A 491 35.51 -3.79 9.90
C TRP A 491 34.42 -2.74 9.70
N LEU A 492 34.24 -2.27 8.45
CA LEU A 492 33.24 -1.25 8.11
C LEU A 492 31.83 -1.82 8.20
N THR A 493 31.59 -3.03 7.66
CA THR A 493 30.29 -3.72 7.76
C THR A 493 29.94 -4.01 9.21
N LYS A 494 30.91 -4.37 10.07
CA LYS A 494 30.69 -4.56 11.51
C LYS A 494 30.24 -3.28 12.22
N LEU A 495 30.91 -2.15 11.94
CA LEU A 495 30.53 -0.87 12.54
C LEU A 495 29.18 -0.37 12.01
N PHE A 496 28.94 -0.57 10.72
CA PHE A 496 27.67 -0.22 10.12
C PHE A 496 26.50 -1.04 10.70
N THR A 497 26.70 -2.34 10.90
CA THR A 497 25.75 -3.24 11.57
C THR A 497 25.48 -2.81 13.02
N GLN A 498 26.51 -2.38 13.76
CA GLN A 498 26.36 -1.88 15.13
C GLN A 498 25.49 -0.61 15.18
N GLU A 499 25.71 0.31 14.24
CA GLU A 499 24.91 1.53 14.15
C GLU A 499 23.45 1.20 13.83
N TYR A 500 23.17 0.30 12.86
CA TYR A 500 21.82 -0.13 12.52
C TYR A 500 21.16 -0.87 13.68
N SER A 501 21.89 -1.70 14.39
CA SER A 501 21.39 -2.37 15.59
C SER A 501 20.99 -1.37 16.67
N MET A 502 21.81 -0.35 16.92
CA MET A 502 21.46 0.73 17.86
C MET A 502 20.24 1.51 17.36
N TRP A 503 20.16 1.81 16.06
CA TRP A 503 19.09 2.59 15.47
C TRP A 503 17.74 1.86 15.53
N PHE A 504 17.65 0.64 14.99
CA PHE A 504 16.39 -0.09 14.84
C PHE A 504 15.96 -0.85 16.10
N GLU A 505 16.91 -1.39 16.89
CA GLU A 505 16.56 -2.13 18.11
C GLU A 505 16.24 -1.21 19.30
N LEU A 506 16.86 -0.04 19.37
CA LEU A 506 16.78 0.80 20.55
C LEU A 506 16.24 2.21 20.27
N LEU A 507 16.81 2.92 19.29
CA LEU A 507 16.49 4.33 19.07
C LEU A 507 15.04 4.48 18.57
N LEU A 508 14.64 3.78 17.49
CA LEU A 508 13.26 3.84 16.97
C LEU A 508 12.24 3.35 17.99
N VAL A 509 12.56 2.29 18.72
CA VAL A 509 11.73 1.78 19.81
C VAL A 509 11.58 2.81 20.93
N GLY A 510 12.65 3.52 21.27
CA GLY A 510 12.62 4.61 22.24
C GLY A 510 11.77 5.79 21.78
N ILE A 511 11.90 6.18 20.50
CA ILE A 511 11.12 7.25 19.87
C ILE A 511 9.62 6.92 19.93
N MET A 512 9.24 5.70 19.51
CA MET A 512 7.85 5.23 19.59
C MET A 512 7.33 5.33 21.04
N LYS A 513 8.10 4.85 22.00
CA LYS A 513 7.71 4.81 23.41
C LYS A 513 7.46 6.18 24.02
N ILE A 514 8.28 7.16 23.66
CA ILE A 514 8.09 8.53 24.12
C ILE A 514 7.20 9.36 23.19
N ASN A 515 6.67 8.77 22.13
CA ASN A 515 5.78 9.42 21.17
C ASN A 515 6.31 10.77 20.66
N ILE A 516 7.38 10.72 19.88
CA ILE A 516 7.96 11.83 19.12
C ILE A 516 8.07 11.45 17.65
N PRO A 517 8.27 12.41 16.71
CA PRO A 517 8.35 12.09 15.28
C PRO A 517 9.40 11.03 14.95
N ILE A 518 9.01 9.99 14.22
CA ILE A 518 9.90 8.89 13.80
C ILE A 518 10.44 9.18 12.40
N PRO A 519 11.75 9.35 12.21
CA PRO A 519 12.33 9.29 10.88
C PRO A 519 12.31 7.82 10.42
N LEU A 520 11.51 7.52 9.39
CA LEU A 520 11.35 6.17 8.87
C LEU A 520 12.63 5.67 8.19
N GLY A 521 12.83 4.36 8.13
CA GLY A 521 13.85 3.73 7.30
C GLY A 521 13.42 3.68 5.83
N GLY A 522 14.36 3.41 4.91
CA GLY A 522 14.13 3.45 3.45
C GLY A 522 13.27 2.31 2.90
N THR A 523 13.04 1.27 3.68
CA THR A 523 12.31 0.06 3.28
C THR A 523 11.55 -0.54 4.46
N SER A 524 10.71 -1.54 4.19
CA SER A 524 9.93 -2.28 5.20
C SER A 524 9.03 -1.40 6.07
N ASN A 525 8.54 -0.33 5.47
CA ASN A 525 7.49 0.52 6.01
C ASN A 525 6.15 0.05 5.48
N HIS A 526 5.30 -0.42 6.37
CA HIS A 526 3.96 -0.86 6.07
C HIS A 526 2.99 0.30 6.36
N PHE A 527 2.14 0.66 5.39
CA PHE A 527 1.20 1.77 5.52
C PHE A 527 -0.23 1.32 5.27
N LYS A 528 -1.18 2.00 5.89
CA LYS A 528 -2.57 2.03 5.41
C LYS A 528 -2.59 2.85 4.11
N THR A 529 -2.92 2.21 2.99
CA THR A 529 -2.81 2.81 1.65
C THR A 529 -3.60 4.11 1.52
N SER A 530 -4.80 4.17 2.10
CA SER A 530 -5.66 5.35 2.08
C SER A 530 -4.99 6.57 2.72
N PHE A 531 -4.36 6.39 3.89
CA PHE A 531 -3.66 7.47 4.57
C PHE A 531 -2.40 7.92 3.83
N LEU A 532 -1.64 6.98 3.26
CA LEU A 532 -0.46 7.32 2.48
C LEU A 532 -0.81 8.20 1.28
N LYS A 533 -1.92 7.91 0.60
CA LYS A 533 -2.45 8.75 -0.49
C LYS A 533 -2.86 10.14 0.00
N VAL A 534 -3.51 10.25 1.15
CA VAL A 534 -3.95 11.54 1.73
C VAL A 534 -2.76 12.44 2.10
N VAL A 535 -1.67 11.88 2.62
CA VAL A 535 -0.47 12.66 2.95
C VAL A 535 0.41 12.97 1.73
N GLY A 536 -0.01 12.57 0.52
CA GLY A 536 0.67 12.87 -0.75
C GLY A 536 1.85 11.97 -1.08
N GLY A 537 1.89 10.73 -0.53
CA GLY A 537 2.96 9.77 -0.81
C GLY A 537 4.34 10.25 -0.37
N TRP A 538 5.37 9.92 -1.14
CA TRP A 538 6.76 10.31 -0.90
C TRP A 538 7.14 11.56 -1.69
N ASP A 539 8.03 12.40 -1.14
CA ASP A 539 8.52 13.60 -1.85
C ASP A 539 9.64 13.21 -2.84
N PRO A 540 9.42 13.31 -4.17
CA PRO A 540 10.45 12.98 -5.17
C PRO A 540 11.70 13.86 -5.12
N PHE A 541 11.60 15.03 -4.51
CA PHE A 541 12.68 16.03 -4.42
C PHE A 541 13.49 15.92 -3.14
N ASN A 542 13.05 15.11 -2.16
CA ASN A 542 13.80 14.83 -0.95
C ASN A 542 14.64 13.55 -1.14
N VAL A 543 15.92 13.60 -0.80
CA VAL A 543 16.80 12.42 -0.96
C VAL A 543 16.76 11.45 0.24
N THR A 544 15.95 11.76 1.28
CA THR A 544 15.51 10.86 2.35
C THR A 544 14.01 11.07 2.58
N GLU A 545 13.26 10.72 1.55
CA GLU A 545 11.81 10.84 1.46
C GLU A 545 11.06 10.08 2.55
N ASP A 546 11.68 9.01 3.04
CA ASP A 546 11.25 8.17 4.14
C ASP A 546 11.26 8.91 5.48
N ALA A 547 12.39 9.50 5.83
CA ALA A 547 12.53 10.31 7.05
C ALA A 547 11.57 11.52 7.04
N ASP A 548 11.43 12.18 5.90
CA ASP A 548 10.49 13.28 5.68
C ASP A 548 9.04 12.82 5.86
N LEU A 549 8.66 11.69 5.24
CA LEU A 549 7.32 11.12 5.37
C LEU A 549 6.96 10.85 6.84
N GLY A 550 7.90 10.32 7.63
CA GLY A 550 7.69 10.09 9.06
C GLY A 550 7.35 11.38 9.83
N ILE A 551 7.98 12.51 9.46
CA ILE A 551 7.67 13.82 10.04
C ILE A 551 6.31 14.33 9.57
N ARG A 552 5.97 14.17 8.26
CA ARG A 552 4.66 14.55 7.72
C ARG A 552 3.52 13.77 8.38
N LEU A 553 3.68 12.46 8.59
CA LEU A 553 2.69 11.65 9.32
C LEU A 553 2.44 12.22 10.72
N TYR A 554 3.50 12.56 11.45
CA TYR A 554 3.37 13.12 12.81
C TYR A 554 2.67 14.50 12.80
N LYS A 555 2.92 15.35 11.80
CA LYS A 555 2.20 16.64 11.59
C LYS A 555 0.70 16.43 11.42
N HIS A 556 0.27 15.33 10.83
CA HIS A 556 -1.14 14.96 10.66
C HIS A 556 -1.71 14.19 11.86
N ASN A 557 -1.05 14.22 13.03
CA ASN A 557 -1.41 13.47 14.24
C ASN A 557 -1.44 11.94 14.03
N CYS A 558 -0.79 11.45 12.99
CA CYS A 558 -0.62 10.03 12.75
C CYS A 558 0.59 9.49 13.50
N ARG A 559 0.56 8.21 13.82
CA ARG A 559 1.62 7.53 14.55
C ARG A 559 2.22 6.40 13.75
N THR A 560 3.48 6.12 14.07
CA THR A 560 4.21 4.94 13.56
C THR A 560 4.52 4.00 14.70
N ALA A 561 4.30 2.71 14.48
CA ALA A 561 4.71 1.64 15.38
C ALA A 561 5.95 0.92 14.85
N VAL A 562 6.67 0.24 15.75
CA VAL A 562 7.80 -0.64 15.41
C VAL A 562 7.42 -2.06 15.79
N ILE A 563 7.55 -3.00 14.82
CA ILE A 563 7.30 -4.43 15.04
C ILE A 563 8.59 -5.22 15.20
N ASP A 564 8.51 -6.35 15.91
CA ASP A 564 9.60 -7.30 16.06
C ASP A 564 9.68 -8.26 14.85
N SER A 565 9.94 -7.69 13.70
CA SER A 565 10.29 -8.38 12.47
C SER A 565 11.45 -7.67 11.81
N ARG A 566 12.32 -8.41 11.09
CA ARG A 566 13.50 -7.86 10.44
C ARG A 566 13.47 -8.05 8.94
N THR A 567 14.07 -7.08 8.27
CA THR A 567 14.49 -7.17 6.89
C THR A 567 16.01 -7.07 6.85
N TRP A 568 16.63 -8.00 6.16
CA TRP A 568 18.06 -8.10 6.02
C TRP A 568 18.48 -7.46 4.70
N GLU A 569 19.41 -6.50 4.79
CA GLU A 569 19.97 -5.74 3.66
C GLU A 569 21.44 -6.10 3.46
N GLU A 570 22.07 -5.52 2.43
CA GLU A 570 23.52 -5.59 2.20
C GLU A 570 24.22 -4.36 2.79
N ALA A 571 25.13 -4.56 3.77
CA ALA A 571 25.98 -3.49 4.25
C ALA A 571 27.06 -3.14 3.23
N ASN A 572 27.28 -1.86 3.01
CA ASN A 572 28.38 -1.40 2.17
C ASN A 572 29.74 -1.85 2.72
N CYS A 573 30.45 -2.68 1.96
CA CYS A 573 31.79 -3.15 2.30
C CYS A 573 32.92 -2.21 1.82
N ASN A 574 32.64 -1.27 0.92
CA ASN A 574 33.56 -0.32 0.35
C ASN A 574 33.39 1.09 0.97
N LEU A 575 34.45 1.65 1.58
CA LEU A 575 34.41 2.94 2.26
C LEU A 575 33.99 4.10 1.35
N LYS A 576 34.44 4.14 0.09
CA LYS A 576 34.07 5.22 -0.85
C LYS A 576 32.60 5.20 -1.18
N ASN A 577 32.03 3.99 -1.39
CA ASN A 577 30.61 3.78 -1.64
C ASN A 577 29.78 4.11 -0.39
N TRP A 578 30.26 3.72 0.79
CA TRP A 578 29.67 4.08 2.09
C TRP A 578 29.62 5.60 2.30
N ILE A 579 30.69 6.35 2.00
CA ILE A 579 30.69 7.83 2.10
C ILE A 579 29.64 8.43 1.14
N ARG A 580 29.47 7.88 -0.07
CA ARG A 580 28.42 8.32 -1.01
C ARG A 580 27.02 8.13 -0.41
N GLN A 581 26.73 6.96 0.11
CA GLN A 581 25.46 6.64 0.74
C GLN A 581 25.19 7.56 1.94
N ARG A 582 26.18 7.71 2.83
CA ARG A 582 26.06 8.55 4.03
C ARG A 582 25.90 10.04 3.72
N SER A 583 26.63 10.55 2.71
CA SER A 583 26.46 11.95 2.29
C SER A 583 25.04 12.21 1.75
N ARG A 584 24.45 11.25 1.04
CA ARG A 584 23.06 11.34 0.59
C ARG A 584 22.09 11.40 1.78
N TRP A 585 22.21 10.51 2.76
CA TRP A 585 21.34 10.47 3.92
C TRP A 585 21.44 11.75 4.76
N ILE A 586 22.66 12.21 5.05
CA ILE A 586 22.87 13.45 5.82
C ILE A 586 22.31 14.66 5.05
N LYS A 587 22.48 14.71 3.74
CA LYS A 587 21.91 15.77 2.89
C LYS A 587 20.36 15.78 2.99
N GLY A 588 19.72 14.63 2.93
CA GLY A 588 18.27 14.53 3.05
C GLY A 588 17.75 14.97 4.42
N TYR A 589 18.44 14.63 5.50
CA TYR A 589 18.10 15.17 6.83
C TYR A 589 18.21 16.69 6.88
N MET A 590 19.22 17.29 6.23
CA MET A 590 19.32 18.75 6.09
C MET A 590 18.16 19.31 5.27
N GLN A 591 17.80 18.69 4.14
CA GLN A 591 16.62 19.10 3.34
C GLN A 591 15.34 19.05 4.18
N THR A 592 15.06 17.94 4.83
CA THR A 592 13.91 17.77 5.72
C THR A 592 13.88 18.84 6.81
N PHE A 593 15.06 19.16 7.40
CA PHE A 593 15.15 20.23 8.38
C PHE A 593 14.71 21.58 7.81
N PHE A 594 15.24 22.00 6.66
CA PHE A 594 14.90 23.30 6.07
C PHE A 594 13.48 23.36 5.56
N VAL A 595 12.95 22.28 5.01
CA VAL A 595 11.55 22.18 4.54
C VAL A 595 10.58 22.46 5.70
N HIS A 596 10.67 21.72 6.81
CA HIS A 596 9.74 21.86 7.91
C HIS A 596 9.97 23.11 8.76
N MET A 597 11.17 23.71 8.68
CA MET A 597 11.49 24.98 9.37
C MET A 597 11.23 26.23 8.52
N ARG A 598 10.46 26.13 7.41
CA ARG A 598 10.01 27.29 6.63
C ARG A 598 9.06 28.19 7.43
N HIS A 599 8.17 27.56 8.20
CA HIS A 599 7.19 28.22 9.07
C HIS A 599 7.33 27.69 10.49
N PRO A 600 8.40 28.08 11.25
CA PRO A 600 8.76 27.41 12.50
C PRO A 600 7.68 27.54 13.58
N ILE A 601 6.99 28.65 13.67
CA ILE A 601 5.90 28.86 14.64
C ILE A 601 4.73 27.94 14.37
N GLN A 602 4.32 27.81 13.10
CA GLN A 602 3.26 26.92 12.67
C GLN A 602 3.64 25.46 12.91
N PHE A 603 4.88 25.08 12.56
CA PHE A 603 5.40 23.75 12.78
C PHE A 603 5.37 23.38 14.27
N VAL A 604 5.83 24.26 15.15
CA VAL A 604 5.78 24.01 16.60
C VAL A 604 4.34 23.86 17.11
N ARG A 605 3.39 24.64 16.56
CA ARG A 605 1.97 24.49 16.92
C ARG A 605 1.41 23.12 16.48
N GLN A 606 1.85 22.59 15.34
CA GLN A 606 1.41 21.29 14.80
C GLN A 606 1.98 20.12 15.60
N ILE A 607 3.29 20.12 15.92
CA ILE A 607 3.95 18.99 16.56
C ILE A 607 4.12 19.12 18.07
N GLY A 608 3.86 20.29 18.63
CA GLY A 608 4.08 20.60 20.05
C GLY A 608 5.56 20.69 20.44
N LEU A 609 5.83 21.15 21.67
CA LEU A 609 7.22 21.28 22.18
C LEU A 609 7.94 19.94 22.31
N LYS A 610 7.22 18.89 22.70
CA LYS A 610 7.77 17.53 22.80
C LYS A 610 8.18 16.98 21.43
N GLY A 611 7.33 17.15 20.43
CA GLY A 611 7.61 16.80 19.03
C GLY A 611 8.81 17.59 18.50
N LEU A 612 8.88 18.91 18.81
CA LEU A 612 10.00 19.75 18.43
C LEU A 612 11.32 19.25 19.03
N ALA A 613 11.34 18.91 20.32
CA ALA A 613 12.54 18.38 20.97
C ALA A 613 13.02 17.08 20.30
N GLY A 614 12.09 16.17 19.98
CA GLY A 614 12.40 14.95 19.22
C GLY A 614 12.90 15.24 17.81
N TYR A 615 12.22 16.14 17.09
CA TYR A 615 12.62 16.59 15.76
C TYR A 615 14.03 17.19 15.75
N MET A 616 14.33 18.08 16.70
CA MET A 616 15.66 18.69 16.84
C MET A 616 16.73 17.64 17.16
N ALA A 617 16.44 16.69 18.05
CA ALA A 617 17.38 15.62 18.39
C ALA A 617 17.69 14.70 17.20
N MET A 618 16.67 14.37 16.38
CA MET A 618 16.79 13.38 15.30
C MET A 618 17.14 14.02 13.97
N ILE A 619 16.41 15.02 13.51
CA ILE A 619 16.56 15.60 12.17
C ILE A 619 17.69 16.64 12.15
N PHE A 620 17.75 17.55 13.11
CA PHE A 620 18.84 18.53 13.19
C PHE A 620 20.12 17.92 13.78
N GLY A 621 20.02 17.15 14.86
CA GLY A 621 21.19 16.61 15.55
C GLY A 621 21.98 15.59 14.72
N THR A 622 21.35 14.89 13.76
CA THR A 622 22.04 13.91 12.92
C THR A 622 23.07 14.53 11.98
N PRO A 623 22.80 15.63 11.21
CA PRO A 623 23.84 16.34 10.45
C PRO A 623 24.72 17.24 11.33
N PHE A 624 24.21 17.83 12.41
CA PHE A 624 24.93 18.78 13.24
C PHE A 624 26.13 18.15 13.96
N LEU A 625 25.94 16.99 14.59
CA LEU A 625 26.99 16.33 15.36
C LEU A 625 28.25 16.03 14.53
N PRO A 626 28.16 15.37 13.33
CA PRO A 626 29.34 15.11 12.51
C PRO A 626 29.95 16.37 11.87
N LEU A 627 29.23 17.48 11.74
CA LEU A 627 29.80 18.74 11.26
C LEU A 627 30.62 19.45 12.34
N ILE A 628 30.21 19.38 13.60
CA ILE A 628 30.89 20.09 14.70
C ILE A 628 32.07 19.29 15.27
N ASN A 629 31.98 17.97 15.30
CA ASN A 629 33.01 17.09 15.87
C ASN A 629 34.43 17.36 15.37
N PRO A 630 34.70 17.48 14.03
CA PRO A 630 36.06 17.73 13.53
C PRO A 630 36.65 19.03 14.03
N ILE A 631 35.83 20.05 14.29
CA ILE A 631 36.26 21.33 14.83
C ILE A 631 36.81 21.12 16.24
N PHE A 632 36.07 20.39 17.09
CA PHE A 632 36.52 20.11 18.46
C PHE A 632 37.76 19.21 18.49
N TRP A 633 37.81 18.18 17.64
CA TRP A 633 38.98 17.30 17.57
C TRP A 633 40.23 18.04 17.07
N LEU A 634 40.07 18.93 16.08
CA LEU A 634 41.16 19.75 15.57
C LEU A 634 41.66 20.72 16.64
N LEU A 635 40.74 21.38 17.37
CA LEU A 635 41.11 22.27 18.48
C LEU A 635 41.86 21.52 19.59
N LEU A 636 41.39 20.33 19.94
CA LEU A 636 42.06 19.48 20.94
C LEU A 636 43.45 19.05 20.44
N LEU A 637 43.58 18.60 19.19
CA LEU A 637 44.85 18.19 18.62
C LEU A 637 45.86 19.34 18.57
N VAL A 638 45.44 20.52 18.09
CA VAL A 638 46.28 21.73 18.05
C VAL A 638 46.70 22.14 19.43
N TRP A 639 45.79 22.04 20.43
CA TRP A 639 46.13 22.34 21.83
C TRP A 639 47.15 21.35 22.41
N VAL A 640 46.97 20.05 22.19
CA VAL A 640 47.89 19.02 22.70
C VAL A 640 49.30 19.15 22.06
N VAL A 641 49.39 19.49 20.76
CA VAL A 641 50.67 19.51 20.03
C VAL A 641 51.38 20.84 20.18
N ILE A 642 50.68 21.96 20.16
CA ILE A 642 51.28 23.31 20.02
C ILE A 642 51.04 24.17 21.29
N THR A 643 50.00 23.85 22.10
CA THR A 643 49.59 24.61 23.30
C THR A 643 49.50 26.14 23.08
N PRO A 644 48.79 26.62 22.02
CA PRO A 644 48.75 28.02 21.69
C PRO A 644 47.88 28.80 22.69
N GLN A 645 48.33 29.96 23.15
CA GLN A 645 47.62 30.79 24.13
C GLN A 645 46.22 31.18 23.71
N TRP A 646 45.94 31.34 22.39
CA TRP A 646 44.61 31.68 21.94
C TRP A 646 43.58 30.56 22.16
N ILE A 647 43.97 29.29 22.22
CA ILE A 647 43.06 28.19 22.59
C ILE A 647 42.77 28.26 24.11
N GLU A 648 43.75 28.60 24.93
CA GLU A 648 43.53 28.78 26.37
C GLU A 648 42.51 29.89 26.67
N THR A 649 42.50 30.95 25.85
CA THR A 649 41.50 32.03 25.97
C THR A 649 40.09 31.59 25.57
N LEU A 650 39.95 30.58 24.71
CA LEU A 650 38.65 29.97 24.36
C LEU A 650 38.09 29.06 25.47
N PHE A 651 38.94 28.54 26.32
CA PHE A 651 38.58 27.63 27.40
C PHE A 651 39.13 28.12 28.77
N PRO A 652 38.75 29.31 29.26
CA PRO A 652 39.29 29.84 30.49
C PRO A 652 38.86 29.00 31.69
N GLY A 653 39.83 28.60 32.53
CA GLY A 653 39.62 27.99 33.84
C GLY A 653 38.62 26.81 33.84
N PHE A 654 37.46 27.05 34.42
CA PHE A 654 36.42 26.01 34.60
C PHE A 654 35.84 25.46 33.26
N LEU A 655 35.74 26.27 32.22
CA LEU A 655 35.20 25.84 30.91
C LEU A 655 36.09 24.77 30.23
N TYR A 656 37.38 24.79 30.45
CA TYR A 656 38.30 23.76 29.98
C TYR A 656 37.91 22.37 30.50
N TYR A 657 37.63 22.26 31.81
CA TYR A 657 37.25 20.99 32.43
C TYR A 657 35.88 20.53 31.92
N ILE A 658 34.93 21.44 31.72
CA ILE A 658 33.64 21.13 31.17
C ILE A 658 33.79 20.58 29.73
N ALA A 659 34.54 21.29 28.88
CA ALA A 659 34.76 20.90 27.49
C ALA A 659 35.45 19.53 27.37
N SER A 660 36.48 19.29 28.14
CA SER A 660 37.21 18.01 28.16
C SER A 660 36.34 16.87 28.67
N THR A 661 35.61 17.09 29.75
CA THR A 661 34.68 16.11 30.32
C THR A 661 33.55 15.79 29.33
N GLN A 662 33.00 16.80 28.66
CA GLN A 662 31.94 16.67 27.66
C GLN A 662 32.42 15.86 26.46
N LEU A 663 33.62 16.09 25.95
CA LEU A 663 34.18 15.34 24.83
C LEU A 663 34.33 13.85 25.21
N ILE A 664 34.85 13.57 26.39
CA ILE A 664 35.02 12.20 26.91
C ILE A 664 33.68 11.53 27.09
N ILE A 665 32.74 12.17 27.80
CA ILE A 665 31.40 11.62 28.07
C ILE A 665 30.62 11.41 26.76
N GLY A 666 30.66 12.38 25.82
CA GLY A 666 29.98 12.29 24.56
C GLY A 666 30.45 11.10 23.74
N ASN A 667 31.77 10.91 23.58
CA ASN A 667 32.32 9.74 22.90
C ASN A 667 31.97 8.42 23.60
N PHE A 668 32.07 8.39 24.94
CA PHE A 668 31.69 7.22 25.73
C PHE A 668 30.22 6.86 25.54
N MET A 669 29.32 7.82 25.55
CA MET A 669 27.88 7.59 25.27
C MET A 669 27.64 6.93 23.91
N PHE A 670 28.30 7.40 22.84
CA PHE A 670 28.15 6.82 21.50
C PHE A 670 28.70 5.39 21.44
N VAL A 671 29.86 5.13 21.99
CA VAL A 671 30.42 3.78 22.09
C VAL A 671 29.47 2.86 22.87
N TYR A 672 28.99 3.34 24.02
CA TYR A 672 28.07 2.58 24.86
C TYR A 672 26.74 2.26 24.18
N MET A 673 26.13 3.23 23.44
CA MET A 673 24.89 3.01 22.70
C MET A 673 25.06 1.93 21.64
N ASN A 674 26.15 1.96 20.85
CA ASN A 674 26.46 0.94 19.85
C ASN A 674 26.71 -0.44 20.46
N LEU A 675 27.41 -0.47 21.61
CA LEU A 675 27.64 -1.72 22.35
C LEU A 675 26.33 -2.34 22.83
N VAL A 676 25.45 -1.54 23.44
CA VAL A 676 24.14 -2.00 23.93
C VAL A 676 23.26 -2.45 22.77
N GLY A 677 23.19 -1.70 21.67
CA GLY A 677 22.44 -2.07 20.48
C GLY A 677 22.90 -3.40 19.90
N SER A 678 24.21 -3.59 19.78
CA SER A 678 24.81 -4.86 19.34
C SER A 678 24.46 -6.03 20.26
N TYR A 679 24.53 -5.81 21.56
CA TYR A 679 24.15 -6.84 22.54
C TYR A 679 22.69 -7.27 22.38
N PHE A 680 21.76 -6.33 22.22
CA PHE A 680 20.34 -6.64 22.07
C PHE A 680 20.06 -7.43 20.81
N VAL A 681 20.63 -7.05 19.65
CA VAL A 681 20.41 -7.78 18.39
C VAL A 681 21.02 -9.17 18.43
N ILE A 682 22.24 -9.34 18.97
CA ILE A 682 22.88 -10.65 19.07
C ILE A 682 22.05 -11.58 19.97
N ARG A 683 21.60 -11.09 21.14
CA ARG A 683 20.77 -11.85 22.05
C ARG A 683 19.47 -12.30 21.41
N ASP A 684 18.80 -11.42 20.66
CA ASP A 684 17.53 -11.73 20.00
C ASP A 684 17.73 -12.72 18.84
N CYS A 685 18.76 -12.54 18.01
CA CYS A 685 19.10 -13.47 16.94
C CYS A 685 19.48 -14.86 17.51
N THR A 686 20.25 -14.93 18.59
CA THR A 686 20.59 -16.18 19.25
C THR A 686 19.33 -16.90 19.78
N ALA A 687 18.39 -16.15 20.38
CA ALA A 687 17.13 -16.71 20.87
C ALA A 687 16.27 -17.27 19.74
N LYS A 688 16.31 -16.66 18.56
CA LYS A 688 15.61 -17.09 17.32
C LYS A 688 16.39 -18.13 16.50
N LYS A 689 17.55 -18.59 17.01
CA LYS A 689 18.47 -19.53 16.31
C LYS A 689 18.93 -19.01 14.93
N GLN A 690 19.10 -17.71 14.82
CA GLN A 690 19.59 -17.01 13.61
C GLN A 690 21.09 -16.70 13.81
N ASP A 691 22.00 -17.43 13.15
CA ASP A 691 23.46 -17.30 13.31
C ASP A 691 24.05 -16.14 12.47
N HIS A 692 23.38 -14.99 12.45
CA HIS A 692 23.85 -13.83 11.68
C HIS A 692 24.94 -13.02 12.41
N PHE A 693 25.01 -13.08 13.73
CA PHE A 693 25.91 -12.25 14.53
C PHE A 693 26.70 -13.04 15.59
N SER A 694 27.93 -12.59 15.81
CA SER A 694 28.80 -13.13 16.86
C SER A 694 29.12 -12.05 17.91
N TYR A 695 29.24 -12.43 19.17
CA TYR A 695 29.70 -11.53 20.24
C TYR A 695 31.07 -10.91 19.96
N SER A 696 31.90 -11.51 19.09
CA SER A 696 33.17 -10.92 18.64
C SER A 696 32.99 -9.56 17.96
N MET A 697 31.79 -9.26 17.43
CA MET A 697 31.46 -7.98 16.80
C MET A 697 31.48 -6.83 17.83
N ILE A 698 31.10 -7.09 19.08
CA ILE A 698 31.01 -6.06 20.16
C ILE A 698 32.33 -5.30 20.37
N ARG A 699 33.46 -5.98 20.25
CA ARG A 699 34.80 -5.34 20.42
C ARG A 699 35.07 -4.19 19.44
N TYR A 700 34.41 -4.24 18.26
CA TYR A 700 34.55 -3.18 17.25
C TYR A 700 33.85 -1.87 17.66
N ALA A 701 32.97 -1.88 18.66
CA ALA A 701 32.34 -0.67 19.18
C ALA A 701 33.37 0.38 19.68
N ILE A 702 34.55 -0.07 20.10
CA ILE A 702 35.65 0.83 20.49
C ILE A 702 36.17 1.66 19.30
N LEU A 703 35.97 1.23 18.06
CA LEU A 703 36.35 1.95 16.86
C LEU A 703 35.27 2.97 16.39
N THR A 704 34.20 3.14 17.13
CA THR A 704 33.15 4.14 16.83
C THR A 704 33.71 5.56 16.62
N PRO A 705 34.70 6.07 17.38
CA PRO A 705 35.29 7.39 17.13
C PRO A 705 35.91 7.49 15.72
N LEU A 706 36.61 6.44 15.25
CA LEU A 706 37.15 6.40 13.87
C LEU A 706 36.03 6.42 12.82
N TYR A 707 34.97 5.67 13.05
CA TYR A 707 33.78 5.67 12.18
C TYR A 707 33.17 7.08 12.05
N TRP A 708 33.16 7.85 13.13
CA TRP A 708 32.67 9.23 13.13
C TRP A 708 33.54 10.20 12.33
N VAL A 709 34.86 9.94 12.17
CA VAL A 709 35.68 10.72 11.25
C VAL A 709 35.15 10.59 9.82
N PHE A 710 34.85 9.38 9.36
CA PHE A 710 34.27 9.17 8.02
C PHE A 710 32.85 9.74 7.91
N MET A 711 32.06 9.67 8.99
CA MET A 711 30.75 10.32 9.04
C MET A 711 30.87 11.85 8.86
N SER A 712 31.88 12.47 9.46
CA SER A 712 32.16 13.89 9.30
C SER A 712 32.54 14.25 7.87
N ILE A 713 33.38 13.44 7.20
CA ILE A 713 33.71 13.61 5.79
C ILE A 713 32.43 13.56 4.94
N ALA A 714 31.56 12.60 5.20
CA ALA A 714 30.27 12.49 4.52
C ALA A 714 29.36 13.71 4.77
N ALA A 715 29.37 14.27 5.99
CA ALA A 715 28.55 15.42 6.38
C ALA A 715 29.02 16.72 5.66
N TYR A 716 30.32 16.98 5.58
CA TYR A 716 30.85 18.13 4.83
C TYR A 716 30.58 17.99 3.31
N LYS A 717 30.72 16.77 2.76
CA LYS A 717 30.31 16.49 1.38
C LYS A 717 28.81 16.75 1.17
N ALA A 718 27.98 16.33 2.11
CA ALA A 718 26.53 16.56 2.08
C ALA A 718 26.20 18.05 2.10
N LEU A 719 26.85 18.84 2.97
CA LEU A 719 26.66 20.28 3.06
C LEU A 719 27.02 20.99 1.74
N PHE A 720 28.13 20.60 1.12
CA PHE A 720 28.52 21.13 -0.19
C PHE A 720 27.50 20.76 -1.28
N GLN A 721 27.04 19.49 -1.30
CA GLN A 721 26.04 19.03 -2.26
C GLN A 721 24.67 19.68 -2.05
N LEU A 722 24.29 20.02 -0.82
CA LEU A 722 23.01 20.66 -0.50
C LEU A 722 22.87 22.01 -1.24
N VAL A 723 23.97 22.75 -1.38
CA VAL A 723 24.00 24.03 -2.07
C VAL A 723 24.19 23.87 -3.58
N SER A 724 25.11 22.97 -4.00
CA SER A 724 25.50 22.83 -5.41
C SER A 724 24.61 21.91 -6.22
N LYS A 725 24.07 20.85 -5.63
CA LYS A 725 23.26 19.80 -6.29
C LYS A 725 22.22 19.21 -5.34
N PRO A 726 21.20 19.97 -4.92
CA PRO A 726 20.28 19.54 -3.87
C PRO A 726 19.54 18.24 -4.21
N PHE A 727 19.06 18.07 -5.44
CA PHE A 727 18.26 16.92 -5.87
C PHE A 727 19.07 15.78 -6.46
N TYR A 728 20.40 15.87 -6.45
CA TYR A 728 21.24 14.83 -7.00
C TYR A 728 21.17 13.56 -6.15
N TRP A 729 20.60 12.50 -6.72
CA TRP A 729 20.57 11.17 -6.11
C TRP A 729 21.88 10.44 -6.45
N GLU A 730 22.81 10.38 -5.49
CA GLU A 730 24.05 9.63 -5.66
C GLU A 730 23.77 8.14 -5.47
N LYS A 731 23.66 7.38 -6.59
CA LYS A 731 23.37 5.95 -6.55
C LYS A 731 24.44 5.20 -5.77
N THR A 732 24.00 4.35 -4.84
CA THR A 732 24.83 3.36 -4.15
C THR A 732 24.93 2.11 -5.03
N VAL A 733 26.08 1.47 -5.10
CA VAL A 733 26.25 0.20 -5.81
C VAL A 733 26.05 -0.93 -4.79
N HIS A 734 25.12 -1.83 -5.09
CA HIS A 734 24.81 -3.04 -4.32
C HIS A 734 25.38 -4.28 -5.02
N GLY A 735 25.40 -5.45 -4.34
CA GLY A 735 25.97 -6.68 -4.89
C GLY A 735 27.51 -6.72 -4.86
N LEU A 736 28.13 -5.91 -3.98
CA LEU A 736 29.58 -5.89 -3.79
C LEU A 736 30.08 -6.92 -2.79
N SER A 737 29.18 -7.54 -2.03
CA SER A 737 29.52 -8.56 -1.04
C SER A 737 29.99 -9.84 -1.70
N THR A 738 31.13 -10.37 -1.29
CA THR A 738 31.69 -11.65 -1.76
C THR A 738 31.18 -12.86 -0.96
N GLY A 739 30.38 -12.59 0.08
CA GLY A 739 29.83 -13.63 0.97
C GLY A 739 28.55 -14.24 0.41
N GLU A 740 28.60 -15.47 -0.11
CA GLU A 740 27.40 -16.30 -0.17
C GLU A 740 26.79 -16.44 1.24
N PRO A 741 25.47 -16.41 1.39
CA PRO A 741 24.85 -16.70 2.67
C PRO A 741 25.29 -18.09 3.11
N ALA A 742 25.74 -18.22 4.37
CA ALA A 742 26.09 -19.49 4.96
C ALA A 742 24.97 -20.50 4.63
N LYS A 743 25.31 -21.54 3.88
CA LYS A 743 24.40 -22.66 3.60
C LYS A 743 23.90 -23.14 4.95
N SER A 744 22.59 -23.03 5.20
CA SER A 744 21.96 -23.71 6.33
C SER A 744 22.31 -25.18 6.20
N GLY A 745 23.22 -25.64 7.05
CA GLY A 745 23.63 -27.03 7.09
C GLY A 745 22.42 -27.89 7.37
N GLY A 746 21.97 -28.61 6.34
CA GLY A 746 21.13 -29.76 6.49
C GLY A 746 21.92 -30.79 7.29
N THR A 747 21.59 -30.96 8.55
CA THR A 747 21.96 -32.16 9.29
C THR A 747 21.03 -33.28 8.84
N SER A 748 21.63 -34.27 8.21
CA SER A 748 21.09 -35.60 7.95
C SER A 748 20.44 -36.24 9.18
#